data_ffda821ecc75abc3bbb8d68df4c18dd1
#
_entry.id   ffda821ecc75abc3bbb8d68df4c18dd1
#
_cell.length_a   1.000
_cell.length_b   1.000
_cell.length_c   1.000
_cell.angle_alpha   90.00
_cell.angle_beta   90.00
_cell.angle_gamma   90.00
#
_symmetry.space_group_name_H-M   'P 1'
#
loop_
_entity.id
_entity.type
_entity.pdbx_description
1 polymer ?
#
loop_
_entity_poly.entity_id
_entity_poly.type
_entity_poly.pdbx_seq_one_letter_code
_entity_poly.pdbx_strand_id
1 'polypeptide(L)'
;MSETLDRFIAGLSFEPDDYQVKACQDLDDGAGVLVAAPTGAGKTVVGEYATDLALASGLKCFYTTPIKALSNQKFHDLVTRHGEDQVGLLTGDVTINSEAPVIVMTTEVLRNMIYRNSHTLDTLGWVVLDEVHYLADRFRGPVWEEVILGLDPRVKIVGLSATVSNAEEFGEWLDEVRGDVRVVVSERRPVPLVQHVAVARRLYELFDSRRPTEVNPELTSIAKEEARFQRDDSRRPRGRSGKGKRSVSYGTGRFGGASAQRRGRGGRPRGPRNQTSRIQVVRSLHKVNLLPAIIFVFSRSGCDAAVSQLLNTDLVLTSQQEARQLRRIAQRRGEGLTDEERRAVGWNHFMAAFERGIAAHHAGLLPVIKAIVEEGFVAGLLKVVVATETLALGINMPARTVVLEKLVKYNGQTHADITPGEYTQLTGRAGRRGIDTQGHAVVCWQPGMDPRAVAGLASRRTYPLNSTFVPTYNMAVNLVGSMGREKARDLLEHSFAQFQIDRRLGGSAVRNRQTQADIEAYLKAAHCERGDFTVYARLRENIRELEHEQARLRKGELPSQVADSLSSLDPGDIIAVPSGRHAGWVVVVDPGTHGTRGQRPRPLVMTPDRTVIRLGHQDIDAPVTRVAGVKVPRHFHPENQADRRCLGKAFDRVLEGLGRPVVKPRRAAVDAELSDQITELRSQMKAHPCHSCPDRESHARFAERAMRLRRRSERELTKARAKTTSIATQFERIVLVLEALGYLGTGGDTVTDAGRMLLGIYSELDLVTAEAIRRGVFDGLDCPQLAAVLSTIVHESRPGDRGHLHRMPDGKSEAAESQLRAVRAEIGLLERDHRIERPRDLDIGFAEASYAWAAGAGLDTVLDDMSAGDFVRRVRQVCDLAGQIAHAGVGENLAHTCRQVVDAMQRGVVTMDREED
;
A
#
# COMPACT_ATOMS: atom_id res chain seq x y z
N MET A 1 -38.84 23.22 -10.22
CA MET A 1 -38.26 22.64 -8.96
C MET A 1 -39.46 22.10 -8.18
N SER A 2 -39.29 20.99 -7.47
CA SER A 2 -40.38 20.50 -6.60
C SER A 2 -40.51 21.37 -5.36
N GLU A 3 -41.67 21.32 -4.70
CA GLU A 3 -41.90 22.03 -3.43
C GLU A 3 -40.88 21.59 -2.35
N THR A 4 -40.41 20.34 -2.42
CA THR A 4 -39.38 19.77 -1.52
C THR A 4 -38.04 20.45 -1.76
N LEU A 5 -37.63 20.64 -3.00
CA LEU A 5 -36.34 21.26 -3.33
C LEU A 5 -36.36 22.75 -2.96
N ASP A 6 -37.49 23.45 -3.23
CA ASP A 6 -37.62 24.89 -2.87
C ASP A 6 -37.56 25.08 -1.35
N ARG A 7 -38.22 24.21 -0.57
CA ARG A 7 -38.17 24.20 0.90
C ARG A 7 -36.77 23.87 1.43
N PHE A 8 -36.09 22.90 0.82
CA PHE A 8 -34.74 22.55 1.19
C PHE A 8 -33.77 23.72 1.00
N ILE A 9 -33.80 24.36 -0.20
CA ILE A 9 -32.93 25.49 -0.52
C ILE A 9 -33.22 26.66 0.42
N ALA A 10 -34.51 26.98 0.69
CA ALA A 10 -34.90 28.03 1.62
C ALA A 10 -34.44 27.78 3.06
N GLY A 11 -34.25 26.52 3.46
CA GLY A 11 -33.76 26.11 4.77
C GLY A 11 -32.22 26.18 4.93
N LEU A 12 -31.48 26.40 3.84
CA LEU A 12 -30.03 26.52 3.92
C LEU A 12 -29.64 27.90 4.47
N SER A 13 -28.62 27.93 5.34
CA SER A 13 -28.04 29.18 5.89
C SER A 13 -27.09 29.89 4.92
N PHE A 14 -26.94 29.40 3.71
CA PHE A 14 -26.06 29.94 2.67
C PHE A 14 -26.65 29.70 1.27
N GLU A 15 -26.22 30.46 0.30
CA GLU A 15 -26.60 30.27 -1.10
C GLU A 15 -25.87 29.03 -1.68
N PRO A 16 -26.61 28.02 -2.20
CA PRO A 16 -26.00 26.85 -2.79
C PRO A 16 -25.30 27.17 -4.11
N ASP A 17 -24.21 26.47 -4.38
CA ASP A 17 -23.48 26.56 -5.65
C ASP A 17 -24.28 25.91 -6.79
N ASP A 18 -24.13 26.38 -8.05
CA ASP A 18 -24.87 25.90 -9.23
C ASP A 18 -24.87 24.40 -9.38
N TYR A 19 -23.73 23.75 -9.11
CA TYR A 19 -23.59 22.30 -9.21
C TYR A 19 -24.41 21.56 -8.14
N GLN A 20 -24.58 22.13 -6.95
CA GLN A 20 -25.41 21.59 -5.88
C GLN A 20 -26.87 21.64 -6.26
N VAL A 21 -27.33 22.81 -6.76
CA VAL A 21 -28.70 22.99 -7.25
C VAL A 21 -29.00 22.01 -8.37
N LYS A 22 -28.09 21.88 -9.36
CA LYS A 22 -28.26 20.94 -10.47
C LYS A 22 -28.36 19.50 -9.99
N ALA A 23 -27.44 19.07 -9.09
CA ALA A 23 -27.44 17.71 -8.57
C ALA A 23 -28.73 17.42 -7.77
N CYS A 24 -29.22 18.38 -6.98
CA CYS A 24 -30.49 18.24 -6.27
C CYS A 24 -31.69 18.19 -7.25
N GLN A 25 -31.66 18.94 -8.35
CA GLN A 25 -32.69 18.87 -9.40
C GLN A 25 -32.70 17.51 -10.11
N ASP A 26 -31.49 16.96 -10.40
CA ASP A 26 -31.34 15.65 -11.00
C ASP A 26 -31.93 14.54 -10.09
N LEU A 27 -31.74 14.65 -8.77
CA LEU A 27 -32.37 13.76 -7.78
C LEU A 27 -33.89 13.94 -7.72
N ASP A 28 -34.39 15.16 -7.81
CA ASP A 28 -35.80 15.52 -7.81
C ASP A 28 -36.52 14.93 -9.05
N ASP A 29 -35.83 14.87 -10.18
CA ASP A 29 -36.28 14.20 -11.40
C ASP A 29 -36.29 12.64 -11.27
N GLY A 30 -35.81 12.08 -10.16
CA GLY A 30 -35.76 10.65 -9.89
C GLY A 30 -34.52 9.92 -10.45
N ALA A 31 -33.51 10.67 -10.92
CA ALA A 31 -32.23 10.10 -11.35
C ALA A 31 -31.32 9.77 -10.15
N GLY A 32 -30.39 8.84 -10.31
CA GLY A 32 -29.22 8.75 -9.46
C GLY A 32 -28.19 9.85 -9.82
N VAL A 33 -27.34 10.23 -8.90
CA VAL A 33 -26.38 11.33 -9.15
C VAL A 33 -24.98 10.95 -8.68
N LEU A 34 -23.98 11.20 -9.52
CA LEU A 34 -22.57 11.21 -9.14
C LEU A 34 -22.05 12.65 -9.11
N VAL A 35 -21.70 13.14 -7.92
CA VAL A 35 -21.12 14.46 -7.73
C VAL A 35 -19.61 14.35 -7.55
N ALA A 36 -18.85 14.88 -8.49
CA ALA A 36 -17.40 14.99 -8.41
C ALA A 36 -16.98 16.44 -8.22
N ALA A 37 -16.59 16.82 -7.00
CA ALA A 37 -16.19 18.19 -6.67
C ALA A 37 -15.06 18.23 -5.64
N PRO A 38 -14.28 19.33 -5.56
CA PRO A 38 -13.15 19.45 -4.63
C PRO A 38 -13.58 19.21 -3.17
N THR A 39 -12.62 18.75 -2.36
CA THR A 39 -12.83 18.65 -0.91
C THR A 39 -13.14 20.05 -0.34
N GLY A 40 -14.14 20.12 0.54
CA GLY A 40 -14.63 21.38 1.10
C GLY A 40 -15.56 22.18 0.19
N ALA A 41 -15.95 21.67 -0.97
CA ALA A 41 -16.92 22.32 -1.86
C ALA A 41 -18.38 22.24 -1.35
N GLY A 42 -18.66 21.42 -0.31
CA GLY A 42 -20.02 21.27 0.23
C GLY A 42 -20.86 20.23 -0.51
N LYS A 43 -20.25 19.15 -1.01
CA LYS A 43 -20.94 18.01 -1.68
C LYS A 43 -22.03 17.38 -0.79
N THR A 44 -21.82 17.41 0.51
CA THR A 44 -22.75 16.86 1.52
C THR A 44 -24.18 17.41 1.43
N VAL A 45 -24.35 18.64 0.93
CA VAL A 45 -25.67 19.23 0.67
C VAL A 45 -26.56 18.37 -0.22
N VAL A 46 -25.95 17.72 -1.24
CA VAL A 46 -26.69 16.82 -2.14
C VAL A 46 -27.11 15.53 -1.44
N GLY A 47 -26.22 14.99 -0.57
CA GLY A 47 -26.58 13.84 0.29
C GLY A 47 -27.64 14.18 1.33
N GLU A 48 -27.62 15.38 1.91
CA GLU A 48 -28.63 15.87 2.84
C GLU A 48 -29.98 16.05 2.13
N TYR A 49 -29.96 16.52 0.87
CA TYR A 49 -31.19 16.60 0.08
C TYR A 49 -31.81 15.21 -0.19
N ALA A 50 -30.99 14.20 -0.42
CA ALA A 50 -31.47 12.83 -0.56
C ALA A 50 -32.17 12.31 0.73
N THR A 51 -31.71 12.74 1.92
CA THR A 51 -32.41 12.42 3.18
C THR A 51 -33.74 13.11 3.28
N ASP A 52 -33.86 14.40 2.85
CA ASP A 52 -35.12 15.14 2.82
C ASP A 52 -36.12 14.50 1.84
N LEU A 53 -35.65 14.06 0.66
CA LEU A 53 -36.49 13.35 -0.33
C LEU A 53 -37.03 12.03 0.24
N ALA A 54 -36.19 11.25 0.93
CA ALA A 54 -36.59 10.00 1.55
C ALA A 54 -37.69 10.23 2.59
N LEU A 55 -37.50 11.19 3.49
CA LEU A 55 -38.49 11.55 4.52
C LEU A 55 -39.79 12.04 3.89
N ALA A 56 -39.72 12.88 2.85
CA ALA A 56 -40.88 13.37 2.14
C ALA A 56 -41.66 12.26 1.41
N SER A 57 -40.97 11.19 0.96
CA SER A 57 -41.54 10.05 0.23
C SER A 57 -41.99 8.90 1.12
N GLY A 58 -41.73 8.95 2.43
CA GLY A 58 -41.95 7.84 3.38
C GLY A 58 -41.07 6.63 3.14
N LEU A 59 -39.92 6.79 2.47
CA LEU A 59 -38.91 5.76 2.20
C LEU A 59 -37.68 5.97 3.10
N LYS A 60 -36.86 4.93 3.22
CA LYS A 60 -35.59 5.02 3.97
C LYS A 60 -34.46 5.58 3.10
N CYS A 61 -33.54 6.31 3.76
CA CYS A 61 -32.26 6.72 3.19
C CYS A 61 -31.11 6.21 4.04
N PHE A 62 -30.15 5.51 3.39
CA PHE A 62 -28.91 5.10 4.07
C PHE A 62 -27.78 6.02 3.65
N TYR A 63 -27.18 6.70 4.61
CA TYR A 63 -26.03 7.56 4.43
C TYR A 63 -24.77 6.77 4.79
N THR A 64 -23.99 6.34 3.80
CA THR A 64 -22.80 5.52 4.07
C THR A 64 -21.51 6.33 3.99
N THR A 65 -20.58 6.01 4.87
CA THR A 65 -19.25 6.63 4.91
C THR A 65 -18.13 5.57 4.97
N PRO A 66 -16.90 5.92 4.55
CA PRO A 66 -15.80 4.96 4.53
C PRO A 66 -15.22 4.61 5.91
N ILE A 67 -15.49 5.43 6.93
CA ILE A 67 -14.91 5.26 8.26
C ILE A 67 -15.88 5.68 9.35
N LYS A 68 -15.82 5.00 10.50
CA LYS A 68 -16.67 5.23 11.66
C LYS A 68 -16.72 6.70 12.13
N ALA A 69 -15.57 7.36 12.21
CA ALA A 69 -15.52 8.76 12.66
C ALA A 69 -16.36 9.71 11.79
N LEU A 70 -16.45 9.47 10.49
CA LEU A 70 -17.34 10.22 9.59
C LEU A 70 -18.80 9.85 9.82
N SER A 71 -19.10 8.57 10.09
CA SER A 71 -20.47 8.15 10.40
C SER A 71 -20.98 8.87 11.66
N ASN A 72 -20.21 8.90 12.74
CA ASN A 72 -20.57 9.61 13.96
C ASN A 72 -20.78 11.10 13.72
N GLN A 73 -19.87 11.75 13.00
CA GLN A 73 -20.03 13.17 12.66
C GLN A 73 -21.31 13.44 11.87
N LYS A 74 -21.55 12.62 10.81
CA LYS A 74 -22.76 12.77 9.99
C LYS A 74 -24.04 12.46 10.75
N PHE A 75 -24.00 11.49 11.65
CA PHE A 75 -25.12 11.21 12.55
C PHE A 75 -25.50 12.46 13.35
N HIS A 76 -24.54 13.10 14.02
CA HIS A 76 -24.82 14.33 14.80
C HIS A 76 -25.31 15.49 13.91
N ASP A 77 -24.72 15.66 12.72
CA ASP A 77 -25.16 16.68 11.76
C ASP A 77 -26.65 16.45 11.37
N LEU A 78 -27.02 15.21 11.04
CA LEU A 78 -28.37 14.86 10.61
C LEU A 78 -29.36 14.83 11.78
N VAL A 79 -28.96 14.42 12.99
CA VAL A 79 -29.81 14.56 14.21
C VAL A 79 -30.11 16.02 14.49
N THR A 80 -29.13 16.90 14.39
CA THR A 80 -29.35 18.36 14.54
C THR A 80 -30.37 18.90 13.55
N ARG A 81 -30.41 18.33 12.35
CA ARG A 81 -31.33 18.78 11.28
C ARG A 81 -32.72 18.14 11.38
N HIS A 82 -32.82 16.84 11.67
CA HIS A 82 -34.07 16.07 11.54
C HIS A 82 -34.64 15.61 12.90
N GLY A 83 -33.84 15.68 13.97
CA GLY A 83 -34.20 15.17 15.30
C GLY A 83 -33.75 13.73 15.51
N GLU A 84 -33.65 13.31 16.77
CA GLU A 84 -33.15 11.98 17.20
C GLU A 84 -34.07 10.85 16.75
N ASP A 85 -35.36 11.07 16.67
CA ASP A 85 -36.33 10.05 16.24
C ASP A 85 -36.25 9.70 14.76
N GLN A 86 -35.69 10.56 13.91
CA GLN A 86 -35.63 10.38 12.47
C GLN A 86 -34.30 9.80 12.02
N VAL A 87 -33.29 9.81 12.87
CA VAL A 87 -31.91 9.43 12.47
C VAL A 87 -31.37 8.30 13.33
N GLY A 88 -30.82 7.29 12.71
CA GLY A 88 -30.15 6.17 13.36
C GLY A 88 -28.67 6.10 12.97
N LEU A 89 -27.91 5.38 13.78
CA LEU A 89 -26.49 5.08 13.54
C LEU A 89 -26.24 3.57 13.60
N LEU A 90 -25.63 3.02 12.55
CA LEU A 90 -25.19 1.63 12.51
C LEU A 90 -23.70 1.55 12.15
N THR A 91 -22.87 1.18 13.12
CA THR A 91 -21.46 0.89 12.90
C THR A 91 -21.14 -0.51 13.43
N GLY A 92 -19.90 -0.99 13.24
CA GLY A 92 -19.54 -2.35 13.67
C GLY A 92 -19.72 -2.60 15.20
N ASP A 93 -19.80 -1.56 16.01
CA ASP A 93 -19.80 -1.61 17.48
C ASP A 93 -20.87 -0.72 18.14
N VAL A 94 -21.60 0.11 17.38
CA VAL A 94 -22.64 1.00 17.87
C VAL A 94 -23.90 0.86 17.05
N THR A 95 -25.03 0.73 17.72
CA THR A 95 -26.37 0.69 17.13
C THR A 95 -27.27 1.66 17.88
N ILE A 96 -27.74 2.70 17.21
CA ILE A 96 -28.69 3.70 17.72
C ILE A 96 -29.84 3.76 16.72
N ASN A 97 -31.07 3.62 17.20
CA ASN A 97 -32.29 3.75 16.40
C ASN A 97 -32.20 3.04 15.03
N SER A 98 -31.99 1.72 15.03
CA SER A 98 -31.77 0.92 13.80
C SER A 98 -32.93 0.90 12.80
N GLU A 99 -34.13 1.33 13.22
CA GLU A 99 -35.32 1.37 12.38
C GLU A 99 -35.64 2.78 11.87
N ALA A 100 -34.82 3.78 12.17
CA ALA A 100 -35.00 5.14 11.71
C ALA A 100 -35.16 5.23 10.19
N PRO A 101 -35.91 6.23 9.69
CA PRO A 101 -36.00 6.47 8.24
C PRO A 101 -34.67 6.88 7.60
N VAL A 102 -33.82 7.57 8.33
CA VAL A 102 -32.46 7.92 7.88
C VAL A 102 -31.46 7.17 8.76
N ILE A 103 -30.63 6.32 8.16
CA ILE A 103 -29.62 5.56 8.91
C ILE A 103 -28.23 5.91 8.38
N VAL A 104 -27.39 6.43 9.27
CA VAL A 104 -25.96 6.64 8.99
C VAL A 104 -25.21 5.36 9.31
N MET A 105 -24.35 4.92 8.41
CA MET A 105 -23.60 3.67 8.61
C MET A 105 -22.27 3.66 7.88
N THR A 106 -21.41 2.69 8.20
CA THR A 106 -20.26 2.42 7.34
C THR A 106 -20.67 1.58 6.13
N THR A 107 -19.94 1.71 5.01
CA THR A 107 -20.25 1.00 3.76
C THR A 107 -20.20 -0.53 3.96
N GLU A 108 -19.33 -1.01 4.85
CA GLU A 108 -19.23 -2.43 5.21
C GLU A 108 -20.51 -2.95 5.88
N VAL A 109 -21.16 -2.15 6.71
CA VAL A 109 -22.43 -2.53 7.36
C VAL A 109 -23.52 -2.69 6.29
N LEU A 110 -23.64 -1.74 5.35
CA LEU A 110 -24.62 -1.86 4.26
C LEU A 110 -24.38 -3.13 3.40
N ARG A 111 -23.12 -3.41 3.06
CA ARG A 111 -22.78 -4.67 2.35
C ARG A 111 -23.27 -5.90 3.13
N ASN A 112 -23.01 -5.94 4.44
CA ASN A 112 -23.43 -7.07 5.27
C ASN A 112 -24.96 -7.19 5.35
N MET A 113 -25.70 -6.06 5.37
CA MET A 113 -27.15 -6.06 5.32
C MET A 113 -27.66 -6.61 3.98
N ILE A 114 -27.04 -6.24 2.87
CA ILE A 114 -27.38 -6.77 1.52
C ILE A 114 -27.18 -8.28 1.49
N TYR A 115 -26.06 -8.79 1.96
CA TYR A 115 -25.78 -10.24 1.98
C TYR A 115 -26.72 -11.03 2.89
N ARG A 116 -27.22 -10.41 3.97
CA ARG A 116 -28.18 -11.03 4.90
C ARG A 116 -29.64 -10.85 4.49
N ASN A 117 -29.89 -10.20 3.33
CA ASN A 117 -31.25 -9.85 2.87
C ASN A 117 -32.07 -9.19 3.99
N SER A 118 -31.49 -8.16 4.64
CA SER A 118 -32.14 -7.47 5.76
C SER A 118 -33.46 -6.85 5.34
N HIS A 119 -34.54 -7.08 6.10
CA HIS A 119 -35.87 -6.48 5.83
C HIS A 119 -35.85 -4.95 5.83
N THR A 120 -34.88 -4.33 6.50
CA THR A 120 -34.70 -2.88 6.48
C THR A 120 -34.44 -2.32 5.08
N LEU A 121 -33.98 -3.18 4.15
CA LEU A 121 -33.76 -2.82 2.74
C LEU A 121 -35.05 -2.73 1.92
N ASP A 122 -36.15 -3.34 2.37
CA ASP A 122 -37.41 -3.41 1.59
C ASP A 122 -38.02 -2.03 1.30
N THR A 123 -37.82 -1.07 2.21
CA THR A 123 -38.30 0.32 2.11
C THR A 123 -37.21 1.31 1.75
N LEU A 124 -36.02 0.83 1.37
CA LEU A 124 -34.90 1.70 1.00
C LEU A 124 -35.14 2.36 -0.35
N GLY A 125 -35.12 3.70 -0.39
CA GLY A 125 -35.27 4.50 -1.62
C GLY A 125 -33.96 5.08 -2.11
N TRP A 126 -33.09 5.54 -1.20
CA TRP A 126 -31.83 6.21 -1.53
C TRP A 126 -30.66 5.66 -0.72
N VAL A 127 -29.51 5.58 -1.38
CA VAL A 127 -28.23 5.34 -0.71
C VAL A 127 -27.24 6.43 -1.08
N VAL A 128 -26.80 7.16 -0.07
CA VAL A 128 -25.68 8.10 -0.21
C VAL A 128 -24.39 7.36 0.02
N LEU A 129 -23.53 7.32 -1.00
CA LEU A 129 -22.18 6.77 -0.94
C LEU A 129 -21.20 7.95 -0.80
N ASP A 130 -20.83 8.29 0.42
CA ASP A 130 -19.89 9.39 0.62
C ASP A 130 -18.47 8.93 0.39
N GLU A 131 -17.63 9.86 -0.11
CA GLU A 131 -16.22 9.64 -0.44
C GLU A 131 -15.99 8.43 -1.38
N VAL A 132 -16.78 8.30 -2.46
CA VAL A 132 -16.75 7.17 -3.42
C VAL A 132 -15.35 6.92 -3.98
N HIS A 133 -14.48 7.92 -3.99
CA HIS A 133 -13.08 7.75 -4.44
C HIS A 133 -12.28 6.73 -3.61
N TYR A 134 -12.77 6.31 -2.43
CA TYR A 134 -12.24 5.17 -1.67
C TYR A 134 -12.39 3.83 -2.39
N LEU A 135 -13.17 3.74 -3.46
CA LEU A 135 -13.21 2.59 -4.35
C LEU A 135 -11.80 2.23 -4.89
N ALA A 136 -10.89 3.21 -4.98
CA ALA A 136 -9.49 3.00 -5.33
C ALA A 136 -8.61 2.50 -4.15
N ASP A 137 -9.15 2.41 -2.93
CA ASP A 137 -8.42 1.86 -1.78
C ASP A 137 -8.28 0.35 -1.89
N ARG A 138 -7.06 -0.17 -1.67
CA ARG A 138 -6.75 -1.58 -1.85
C ARG A 138 -7.57 -2.51 -0.95
N PHE A 139 -7.88 -2.08 0.25
CA PHE A 139 -8.51 -2.93 1.28
C PHE A 139 -10.02 -2.74 1.35
N ARG A 140 -10.49 -1.51 1.14
CA ARG A 140 -11.91 -1.14 1.29
C ARG A 140 -12.63 -0.97 -0.04
N GLY A 141 -11.90 -0.68 -1.12
CA GLY A 141 -12.47 -0.41 -2.43
C GLY A 141 -13.47 -1.45 -2.91
N PRO A 142 -13.21 -2.77 -2.78
CA PRO A 142 -14.14 -3.80 -3.20
C PRO A 142 -15.55 -3.65 -2.61
N VAL A 143 -15.68 -3.18 -1.36
CA VAL A 143 -16.96 -3.04 -0.67
C VAL A 143 -17.92 -2.09 -1.39
N TRP A 144 -17.40 -1.01 -2.02
CA TRP A 144 -18.24 -0.08 -2.80
C TRP A 144 -18.84 -0.75 -4.03
N GLU A 145 -18.06 -1.52 -4.76
CA GLU A 145 -18.56 -2.26 -5.92
C GLU A 145 -19.58 -3.32 -5.51
N GLU A 146 -19.31 -4.05 -4.42
CA GLU A 146 -20.24 -5.04 -3.85
C GLU A 146 -21.59 -4.38 -3.49
N VAL A 147 -21.57 -3.23 -2.85
CA VAL A 147 -22.79 -2.47 -2.50
C VAL A 147 -23.51 -1.99 -3.75
N ILE A 148 -22.82 -1.35 -4.68
CA ILE A 148 -23.41 -0.81 -5.92
C ILE A 148 -24.06 -1.92 -6.74
N LEU A 149 -23.42 -3.07 -6.87
CA LEU A 149 -23.90 -4.22 -7.61
C LEU A 149 -25.03 -4.97 -6.87
N GLY A 150 -24.95 -5.04 -5.55
CA GLY A 150 -25.87 -5.84 -4.73
C GLY A 150 -27.17 -5.14 -4.34
N LEU A 151 -27.26 -3.80 -4.46
CA LEU A 151 -28.50 -3.05 -4.18
C LEU A 151 -29.60 -3.33 -5.21
N ASP A 152 -30.86 -3.37 -4.76
CA ASP A 152 -32.00 -3.43 -5.64
C ASP A 152 -31.97 -2.30 -6.68
N PRO A 153 -32.24 -2.55 -7.98
CA PRO A 153 -32.24 -1.53 -9.03
C PRO A 153 -33.13 -0.31 -8.76
N ARG A 154 -34.17 -0.47 -7.94
CA ARG A 154 -35.08 0.63 -7.56
C ARG A 154 -34.42 1.68 -6.67
N VAL A 155 -33.39 1.27 -5.90
CA VAL A 155 -32.69 2.17 -4.96
C VAL A 155 -31.82 3.15 -5.74
N LYS A 156 -32.01 4.44 -5.51
CA LYS A 156 -31.23 5.49 -6.17
C LYS A 156 -29.91 5.73 -5.44
N ILE A 157 -28.84 5.88 -6.21
CA ILE A 157 -27.50 6.13 -5.67
C ILE A 157 -27.14 7.59 -5.76
N VAL A 158 -26.64 8.15 -4.67
CA VAL A 158 -26.04 9.48 -4.58
C VAL A 158 -24.56 9.32 -4.27
N GLY A 159 -23.73 9.30 -5.29
CA GLY A 159 -22.26 9.19 -5.15
C GLY A 159 -21.62 10.54 -4.91
N LEU A 160 -20.93 10.73 -3.78
CA LEU A 160 -20.19 11.96 -3.47
C LEU A 160 -18.69 11.65 -3.56
N SER A 161 -17.99 12.30 -4.48
CA SER A 161 -16.57 12.05 -4.76
C SER A 161 -15.73 13.32 -4.71
N ALA A 162 -14.45 13.18 -4.36
CA ALA A 162 -13.46 14.19 -4.71
C ALA A 162 -13.33 14.31 -6.24
N THR A 163 -12.68 15.36 -6.74
CA THR A 163 -12.40 15.49 -8.18
C THR A 163 -11.51 14.35 -8.67
N VAL A 164 -12.04 13.51 -9.55
CA VAL A 164 -11.34 12.41 -10.21
C VAL A 164 -11.26 12.68 -11.71
N SER A 165 -10.21 12.19 -12.39
CA SER A 165 -9.98 12.48 -13.81
C SER A 165 -10.87 11.68 -14.76
N ASN A 166 -11.53 10.67 -14.26
CA ASN A 166 -12.40 9.76 -15.01
C ASN A 166 -13.79 9.64 -14.36
N ALA A 167 -14.32 10.78 -13.86
CA ALA A 167 -15.67 10.82 -13.28
C ALA A 167 -16.73 10.38 -14.29
N GLU A 168 -16.56 10.74 -15.55
CA GLU A 168 -17.43 10.34 -16.65
C GLU A 168 -17.38 8.83 -16.89
N GLU A 169 -16.17 8.22 -16.89
CA GLU A 169 -16.01 6.77 -17.02
C GLU A 169 -16.72 6.00 -15.90
N PHE A 170 -16.59 6.51 -14.68
CA PHE A 170 -17.26 5.92 -13.53
C PHE A 170 -18.77 6.13 -13.58
N GLY A 171 -19.21 7.32 -14.05
CA GLY A 171 -20.60 7.62 -14.28
C GLY A 171 -21.24 6.76 -15.37
N GLU A 172 -20.55 6.53 -16.49
CA GLU A 172 -20.99 5.62 -17.56
C GLU A 172 -21.20 4.20 -17.01
N TRP A 173 -20.26 3.71 -16.17
CA TRP A 173 -20.44 2.41 -15.52
C TRP A 173 -21.64 2.40 -14.56
N LEU A 174 -21.80 3.44 -13.74
CA LEU A 174 -22.95 3.55 -12.84
C LEU A 174 -24.27 3.56 -13.61
N ASP A 175 -24.32 4.27 -14.73
CA ASP A 175 -25.52 4.31 -15.60
C ASP A 175 -25.80 2.94 -16.23
N GLU A 176 -24.76 2.21 -16.67
CA GLU A 176 -24.90 0.85 -17.19
C GLU A 176 -25.48 -0.11 -16.15
N VAL A 177 -25.02 -0.01 -14.89
CA VAL A 177 -25.41 -0.95 -13.82
C VAL A 177 -26.71 -0.54 -13.12
N ARG A 178 -26.96 0.75 -12.95
CA ARG A 178 -28.08 1.28 -12.15
C ARG A 178 -29.19 1.95 -12.94
N GLY A 179 -28.89 2.33 -14.21
CA GLY A 179 -29.79 3.11 -15.07
C GLY A 179 -30.01 4.54 -14.54
N ASP A 180 -30.07 5.50 -15.45
CA ASP A 180 -30.33 6.91 -15.19
C ASP A 180 -29.51 7.50 -14.02
N VAL A 181 -28.19 7.47 -14.18
CA VAL A 181 -27.25 8.14 -13.27
C VAL A 181 -26.62 9.34 -13.95
N ARG A 182 -26.84 10.55 -13.41
CA ARG A 182 -26.33 11.77 -13.97
C ARG A 182 -25.03 12.21 -13.28
N VAL A 183 -24.04 12.63 -14.05
CA VAL A 183 -22.74 13.05 -13.55
C VAL A 183 -22.67 14.57 -13.47
N VAL A 184 -22.41 15.07 -12.27
CA VAL A 184 -22.25 16.51 -12.02
C VAL A 184 -20.81 16.78 -11.56
N VAL A 185 -20.03 17.43 -12.41
CA VAL A 185 -18.62 17.74 -12.13
C VAL A 185 -18.46 19.23 -11.84
N SER A 186 -17.73 19.56 -10.76
CA SER A 186 -17.32 20.92 -10.47
C SER A 186 -15.84 20.95 -10.14
N GLU A 187 -15.08 21.80 -10.81
CA GLU A 187 -13.67 22.04 -10.51
C GLU A 187 -13.45 23.28 -9.64
N ARG A 188 -14.51 24.05 -9.38
CA ARG A 188 -14.46 25.30 -8.63
C ARG A 188 -14.19 25.02 -7.15
N ARG A 189 -13.10 25.57 -6.64
CA ARG A 189 -12.79 25.51 -5.23
C ARG A 189 -13.41 26.72 -4.51
N PRO A 190 -14.20 26.52 -3.44
CA PRO A 190 -14.87 27.64 -2.74
C PRO A 190 -13.89 28.65 -2.16
N VAL A 191 -12.78 28.18 -1.60
CA VAL A 191 -11.70 29.02 -1.09
C VAL A 191 -10.49 28.84 -1.99
N PRO A 192 -10.04 29.89 -2.72
CA PRO A 192 -8.86 29.83 -3.58
C PRO A 192 -7.61 29.36 -2.81
N LEU A 193 -6.76 28.57 -3.44
CA LEU A 193 -5.55 28.02 -2.83
C LEU A 193 -4.29 28.66 -3.40
N VAL A 194 -3.54 29.34 -2.55
CA VAL A 194 -2.22 29.89 -2.89
C VAL A 194 -1.14 28.88 -2.58
N GLN A 195 -0.31 28.59 -3.56
CA GLN A 195 0.78 27.62 -3.45
C GLN A 195 2.10 28.29 -3.08
N HIS A 196 2.79 27.79 -2.06
CA HIS A 196 4.05 28.34 -1.56
C HIS A 196 5.14 27.27 -1.45
N VAL A 197 6.38 27.74 -1.49
CA VAL A 197 7.56 26.93 -1.12
C VAL A 197 8.31 27.66 0.01
N ALA A 198 8.50 26.97 1.12
CA ALA A 198 9.27 27.48 2.24
C ALA A 198 10.76 27.17 2.05
N VAL A 199 11.59 28.20 1.89
CA VAL A 199 13.06 28.08 1.76
C VAL A 199 13.71 28.79 2.93
N ALA A 200 14.35 28.04 3.81
CA ALA A 200 14.93 28.52 5.06
C ALA A 200 13.90 29.30 5.92
N ARG A 201 13.94 30.63 5.94
CA ARG A 201 13.05 31.48 6.75
C ARG A 201 12.04 32.26 5.91
N ARG A 202 11.97 32.02 4.60
CA ARG A 202 11.12 32.78 3.67
C ARG A 202 10.08 31.87 3.03
N LEU A 203 8.88 32.42 2.82
CA LEU A 203 7.83 31.81 2.02
C LEU A 203 7.88 32.48 0.64
N TYR A 204 7.98 31.68 -0.40
CA TYR A 204 7.92 32.11 -1.79
C TYR A 204 6.64 31.56 -2.40
N GLU A 205 5.95 32.34 -3.20
CA GLU A 205 4.88 31.80 -4.04
C GLU A 205 5.50 30.85 -5.06
N LEU A 206 4.85 29.70 -5.30
CA LEU A 206 5.31 28.69 -6.24
C LEU A 206 5.25 29.18 -7.67
N PHE A 207 4.19 29.95 -7.99
CA PHE A 207 3.98 30.51 -9.33
C PHE A 207 4.34 32.00 -9.36
N ASP A 208 4.69 32.49 -10.54
CA ASP A 208 4.96 33.91 -10.75
C ASP A 208 3.66 34.73 -10.69
N SER A 209 3.62 35.77 -9.87
CA SER A 209 2.42 36.63 -9.74
C SER A 209 2.01 37.32 -11.04
N ARG A 210 2.97 37.55 -11.98
CA ARG A 210 2.72 38.13 -13.30
C ARG A 210 2.36 37.08 -14.36
N ARG A 211 2.74 35.84 -14.13
CA ARG A 211 2.51 34.71 -15.03
C ARG A 211 2.09 33.47 -14.23
N PRO A 212 0.81 33.34 -13.86
CA PRO A 212 0.34 32.33 -12.94
C PRO A 212 0.54 30.87 -13.39
N THR A 213 0.91 30.64 -14.64
CA THR A 213 1.23 29.31 -15.19
C THR A 213 2.72 28.98 -15.14
N GLU A 214 3.58 29.96 -14.86
CA GLU A 214 5.02 29.79 -14.81
C GLU A 214 5.51 29.68 -13.34
N VAL A 215 6.53 28.86 -13.13
CA VAL A 215 7.17 28.72 -11.82
C VAL A 215 7.96 30.00 -11.51
N ASN A 216 7.87 30.43 -10.25
CA ASN A 216 8.59 31.62 -9.75
C ASN A 216 10.10 31.53 -10.09
N PRO A 217 10.65 32.53 -10.79
CA PRO A 217 12.05 32.54 -11.20
C PRO A 217 13.05 32.48 -10.04
N GLU A 218 12.70 33.02 -8.88
CA GLU A 218 13.57 32.98 -7.69
C GLU A 218 13.78 31.55 -7.21
N LEU A 219 12.71 30.72 -7.17
CA LEU A 219 12.80 29.30 -6.81
C LEU A 219 13.67 28.53 -7.83
N THR A 220 13.53 28.84 -9.11
CA THR A 220 14.34 28.22 -10.17
C THR A 220 15.82 28.60 -10.02
N SER A 221 16.12 29.84 -9.61
CA SER A 221 17.49 30.32 -9.34
C SER A 221 18.09 29.57 -8.13
N ILE A 222 17.35 29.46 -7.03
CA ILE A 222 17.77 28.72 -5.82
C ILE A 222 18.11 27.26 -6.17
N ALA A 223 17.28 26.58 -6.95
CA ALA A 223 17.54 25.21 -7.39
C ALA A 223 18.81 25.08 -8.25
N LYS A 224 19.05 26.03 -9.16
CA LYS A 224 20.26 26.05 -9.99
C LYS A 224 21.53 26.30 -9.18
N GLU A 225 21.48 27.20 -8.21
CA GLU A 225 22.59 27.48 -7.32
C GLU A 225 22.94 26.24 -6.47
N GLU A 226 21.95 25.59 -5.89
CA GLU A 226 22.15 24.39 -5.09
C GLU A 226 22.75 23.25 -5.93
N ALA A 227 22.26 23.04 -7.14
CA ALA A 227 22.79 22.04 -8.05
C ALA A 227 24.27 22.34 -8.44
N ARG A 228 24.67 23.61 -8.54
CA ARG A 228 26.05 23.99 -8.76
C ARG A 228 26.93 23.67 -7.54
N PHE A 229 26.48 24.00 -6.34
CA PHE A 229 27.20 23.68 -5.11
C PHE A 229 27.40 22.18 -4.92
N GLN A 230 26.40 21.36 -5.20
CA GLN A 230 26.51 19.90 -5.11
C GLN A 230 27.52 19.34 -6.12
N ARG A 231 27.59 19.89 -7.33
CA ARG A 231 28.59 19.49 -8.34
C ARG A 231 30.01 19.90 -7.96
N ASP A 232 30.19 21.07 -7.36
CA ASP A 232 31.50 21.55 -6.92
C ASP A 232 32.01 20.79 -5.69
N ASP A 233 31.12 20.39 -4.78
CA ASP A 233 31.49 19.59 -3.60
C ASP A 233 31.86 18.14 -3.99
N SER A 234 31.19 17.58 -5.01
CA SER A 234 31.54 16.27 -5.58
C SER A 234 32.86 16.26 -6.36
N ARG A 235 33.32 17.42 -6.85
CA ARG A 235 34.58 17.59 -7.60
C ARG A 235 35.79 17.92 -6.73
N ARG A 236 35.58 18.24 -5.44
CA ARG A 236 36.70 18.45 -4.53
C ARG A 236 37.37 17.12 -4.23
N PRO A 237 38.67 16.91 -4.60
CA PRO A 237 39.39 15.69 -4.26
C PRO A 237 39.41 15.56 -2.74
N ARG A 238 38.87 14.47 -2.21
CA ARG A 238 39.05 14.11 -0.80
C ARG A 238 40.55 13.99 -0.53
N GLY A 239 41.08 15.02 0.06
CA GLY A 239 42.50 15.04 0.49
C GLY A 239 42.82 13.78 1.28
N ARG A 240 43.87 13.08 0.83
CA ARG A 240 44.51 11.97 1.54
C ARG A 240 44.85 12.44 2.98
N SER A 241 44.00 12.10 3.94
CA SER A 241 44.39 12.12 5.33
C SER A 241 44.12 10.77 5.96
N GLY A 242 45.18 10.19 6.47
CA GLY A 242 45.39 9.17 7.48
C GLY A 242 44.36 8.09 7.68
N LYS A 243 44.85 6.85 7.58
CA LYS A 243 44.22 5.62 8.05
C LYS A 243 43.52 5.79 9.41
N GLY A 244 42.22 5.79 9.44
CA GLY A 244 41.39 5.67 10.62
C GLY A 244 40.17 4.86 10.29
N LYS A 245 40.13 3.59 10.76
CA LYS A 245 38.97 2.73 10.70
C LYS A 245 37.76 3.43 11.27
N ARG A 246 36.73 3.70 10.46
CA ARG A 246 35.38 4.08 10.93
C ARG A 246 34.42 2.95 10.58
N SER A 247 34.13 2.16 11.59
CA SER A 247 32.95 1.31 11.66
C SER A 247 31.71 2.23 11.67
N VAL A 248 30.80 2.00 10.73
CA VAL A 248 29.47 2.60 10.78
C VAL A 248 28.65 1.72 11.70
N SER A 249 28.49 2.16 12.94
CA SER A 249 27.59 1.59 13.93
C SER A 249 26.21 2.25 13.76
N TYR A 250 25.19 1.49 13.42
CA TYR A 250 23.81 1.84 13.68
C TYR A 250 23.55 1.65 15.17
N GLY A 251 23.57 2.75 15.94
CA GLY A 251 23.32 2.74 17.36
C GLY A 251 21.85 2.84 17.68
N THR A 252 21.30 1.79 18.24
CA THR A 252 20.13 1.82 19.10
C THR A 252 20.45 2.59 20.37
N GLY A 253 19.69 3.67 20.65
CA GLY A 253 19.89 4.49 21.82
C GLY A 253 19.37 3.83 23.10
N ARG A 254 20.19 3.77 24.10
CA ARG A 254 19.80 3.61 25.50
C ARG A 254 20.17 4.86 26.29
N PHE A 255 19.26 5.33 27.12
CA PHE A 255 19.43 6.43 28.06
C PHE A 255 20.60 6.19 29.04
N GLY A 256 21.32 7.23 29.38
CA GLY A 256 22.16 7.25 30.58
C GLY A 256 23.30 8.24 30.57
N GLY A 257 23.23 9.27 31.45
CA GLY A 257 24.30 9.80 32.22
C GLY A 257 25.19 10.87 31.61
N ALA A 258 25.08 12.03 32.20
CA ALA A 258 25.95 13.20 32.03
C ALA A 258 27.42 12.93 32.39
N SER A 259 28.39 13.44 31.61
CA SER A 259 29.62 14.02 32.11
C SER A 259 30.22 15.00 31.10
N ALA A 260 30.71 16.06 31.67
CA ALA A 260 31.18 17.29 31.03
C ALA A 260 32.56 17.17 30.38
N GLN A 261 32.82 18.13 29.49
CA GLN A 261 34.08 18.76 29.09
C GLN A 261 35.00 18.02 28.11
N ARG A 262 35.08 18.55 26.88
CA ARG A 262 36.26 19.28 26.40
C ARG A 262 35.98 19.98 25.05
N ARG A 263 36.22 21.29 25.06
CA ARG A 263 36.20 22.19 23.89
C ARG A 263 37.27 21.78 22.89
N GLY A 264 36.85 21.30 21.70
CA GLY A 264 37.67 21.24 20.50
C GLY A 264 37.01 22.10 19.43
N ARG A 265 37.60 23.18 19.00
CA ARG A 265 37.23 24.01 17.86
C ARG A 265 37.41 23.18 16.58
N GLY A 266 36.40 22.38 16.22
CA GLY A 266 36.30 21.73 14.93
C GLY A 266 34.99 22.23 14.28
N GLY A 267 35.10 22.90 13.13
CA GLY A 267 33.93 23.44 12.41
C GLY A 267 32.87 22.38 12.21
N ARG A 268 31.66 22.63 12.73
CA ARG A 268 30.47 21.83 12.41
C ARG A 268 30.30 21.80 10.88
N PRO A 269 30.08 20.67 10.27
CA PRO A 269 29.69 20.62 8.85
C PRO A 269 28.46 21.53 8.72
N ARG A 270 28.55 22.57 7.90
CA ARG A 270 27.40 23.41 7.55
C ARG A 270 26.43 22.49 6.78
N GLY A 271 25.32 22.18 7.39
CA GLY A 271 24.19 21.54 6.68
C GLY A 271 23.77 22.38 5.47
N PRO A 272 23.00 21.80 4.54
CA PRO A 272 22.54 22.50 3.34
C PRO A 272 21.91 23.84 3.70
N ARG A 273 22.39 24.92 3.10
CA ARG A 273 22.03 26.30 3.45
C ARG A 273 20.54 26.62 3.32
N ASN A 274 19.80 25.86 2.49
CA ASN A 274 18.41 26.12 2.12
C ASN A 274 17.39 25.22 2.80
N GLN A 275 17.84 24.25 3.64
CA GLN A 275 16.90 23.36 4.32
C GLN A 275 16.05 24.13 5.32
N THR A 276 14.74 23.93 5.24
CA THR A 276 13.77 24.59 6.11
C THR A 276 13.50 23.72 7.34
N SER A 277 13.66 24.28 8.54
CA SER A 277 13.30 23.58 9.77
C SER A 277 11.82 23.80 10.12
N ARG A 278 11.21 22.82 10.80
CA ARG A 278 9.81 22.90 11.27
C ARG A 278 9.54 24.17 12.10
N ILE A 279 10.49 24.50 13.00
CA ILE A 279 10.41 25.69 13.85
C ILE A 279 10.38 26.98 13.00
N GLN A 280 11.19 27.03 11.94
CA GLN A 280 11.24 28.20 11.06
C GLN A 280 9.93 28.34 10.27
N VAL A 281 9.35 27.22 9.79
CA VAL A 281 8.05 27.24 9.11
C VAL A 281 6.97 27.81 10.02
N VAL A 282 6.81 27.25 11.23
CA VAL A 282 5.78 27.70 12.18
C VAL A 282 5.96 29.18 12.55
N ARG A 283 7.19 29.61 12.82
CA ARG A 283 7.47 31.03 13.09
C ARG A 283 7.17 31.92 11.90
N SER A 284 7.47 31.48 10.67
CA SER A 284 7.15 32.25 9.46
C SER A 284 5.64 32.37 9.26
N LEU A 285 4.88 31.29 9.43
CA LEU A 285 3.43 31.27 9.32
C LEU A 285 2.78 32.18 10.40
N HIS A 286 3.26 32.07 11.64
CA HIS A 286 2.79 32.91 12.73
C HIS A 286 3.01 34.40 12.45
N LYS A 287 4.21 34.76 11.96
CA LYS A 287 4.57 36.16 11.66
C LYS A 287 3.68 36.79 10.58
N VAL A 288 3.25 36.00 9.57
CA VAL A 288 2.41 36.46 8.47
C VAL A 288 0.92 36.14 8.67
N ASN A 289 0.54 35.75 9.89
CA ASN A 289 -0.84 35.42 10.30
C ASN A 289 -1.49 34.34 9.44
N LEU A 290 -0.77 33.29 9.10
CA LEU A 290 -1.25 32.12 8.32
C LEU A 290 -1.55 30.89 9.19
N LEU A 291 -1.75 31.06 10.51
CA LEU A 291 -2.27 30.02 11.40
C LEU A 291 -3.81 30.07 11.46
N PRO A 292 -4.53 28.96 11.78
CA PRO A 292 -4.00 27.64 12.14
C PRO A 292 -3.45 26.87 10.95
N ALA A 293 -2.50 25.96 11.23
CA ALA A 293 -1.84 25.17 10.21
C ALA A 293 -1.82 23.68 10.55
N ILE A 294 -1.99 22.82 9.53
CA ILE A 294 -1.71 21.38 9.60
C ILE A 294 -0.38 21.10 8.90
N ILE A 295 0.53 20.44 9.61
CA ILE A 295 1.84 20.05 9.08
C ILE A 295 1.81 18.53 8.83
N PHE A 296 1.82 18.12 7.56
CA PHE A 296 1.86 16.70 7.22
C PHE A 296 3.29 16.16 7.26
N VAL A 297 3.46 15.12 8.07
CA VAL A 297 4.72 14.36 8.25
C VAL A 297 4.41 12.88 8.06
N PHE A 298 5.04 12.23 7.06
CA PHE A 298 4.69 10.86 6.67
C PHE A 298 5.28 9.78 7.60
N SER A 299 5.38 10.07 8.89
CA SER A 299 5.72 9.08 9.92
C SER A 299 5.20 9.51 11.29
N ARG A 300 4.71 8.56 12.07
CA ARG A 300 4.17 8.81 13.43
C ARG A 300 5.23 9.35 14.36
N SER A 301 6.37 8.65 14.45
CA SER A 301 7.53 9.11 15.23
C SER A 301 8.04 10.48 14.77
N GLY A 302 7.89 10.80 13.49
CA GLY A 302 8.16 12.11 12.94
C GLY A 302 7.21 13.19 13.46
N CYS A 303 5.91 12.86 13.67
CA CYS A 303 4.93 13.78 14.27
C CYS A 303 5.29 14.08 15.73
N ASP A 304 5.56 13.04 16.54
CA ASP A 304 5.94 13.18 17.95
C ASP A 304 7.26 13.95 18.11
N ALA A 305 8.24 13.63 17.26
CA ALA A 305 9.51 14.37 17.24
C ALA A 305 9.33 15.84 16.85
N ALA A 306 8.38 16.15 15.94
CA ALA A 306 8.08 17.52 15.55
C ALA A 306 7.44 18.31 16.70
N VAL A 307 6.48 17.74 17.41
CA VAL A 307 5.86 18.35 18.58
C VAL A 307 6.92 18.58 19.68
N SER A 308 7.74 17.58 19.97
CA SER A 308 8.84 17.69 20.95
C SER A 308 9.85 18.78 20.56
N GLN A 309 10.20 18.90 19.26
CA GLN A 309 11.08 19.96 18.76
C GLN A 309 10.48 21.36 18.96
N LEU A 310 9.17 21.52 18.70
CA LEU A 310 8.47 22.79 18.89
C LEU A 310 8.34 23.12 20.38
N LEU A 311 8.05 22.12 21.23
CA LEU A 311 7.93 22.28 22.68
C LEU A 311 9.25 22.72 23.33
N ASN A 312 10.40 22.27 22.80
CA ASN A 312 11.73 22.65 23.27
C ASN A 312 12.15 24.08 22.85
N THR A 313 11.22 24.87 22.30
CA THR A 313 11.44 26.28 21.98
C THR A 313 10.63 27.18 22.91
N ASP A 314 10.86 28.48 22.78
CA ASP A 314 10.09 29.54 23.44
C ASP A 314 8.73 29.82 22.80
N LEU A 315 8.31 29.00 21.83
CA LEU A 315 7.10 29.23 21.05
C LEU A 315 5.85 28.90 21.88
N VAL A 316 5.02 29.93 22.12
CA VAL A 316 3.70 29.82 22.71
C VAL A 316 2.74 30.49 21.74
N LEU A 317 1.76 29.73 21.21
CA LEU A 317 0.83 30.18 20.17
C LEU A 317 -0.54 30.54 20.72
N THR A 318 -0.77 30.30 21.99
CA THR A 318 -2.03 30.53 22.70
C THR A 318 -1.91 31.66 23.71
N SER A 319 -3.00 32.39 23.94
CA SER A 319 -3.18 33.25 25.10
C SER A 319 -3.41 32.39 26.38
N GLN A 320 -3.26 33.02 27.55
CA GLN A 320 -3.57 32.33 28.81
C GLN A 320 -5.03 31.83 28.90
N GLN A 321 -5.96 32.56 28.28
CA GLN A 321 -7.38 32.18 28.26
C GLN A 321 -7.59 30.95 27.37
N GLU A 322 -7.01 30.93 26.20
CA GLU A 322 -7.07 29.79 25.27
C GLU A 322 -6.41 28.53 25.90
N ALA A 323 -5.26 28.69 26.54
CA ALA A 323 -4.58 27.58 27.24
C ALA A 323 -5.45 26.98 28.36
N ARG A 324 -6.21 27.83 29.10
CA ARG A 324 -7.15 27.34 30.12
C ARG A 324 -8.33 26.60 29.50
N GLN A 325 -8.84 27.05 28.35
CA GLN A 325 -9.91 26.36 27.63
C GLN A 325 -9.44 25.00 27.12
N LEU A 326 -8.25 24.93 26.50
CA LEU A 326 -7.66 23.69 26.04
C LEU A 326 -7.47 22.69 27.22
N ARG A 327 -7.01 23.18 28.37
CA ARG A 327 -6.88 22.36 29.58
C ARG A 327 -8.23 21.79 30.02
N ARG A 328 -9.32 22.57 29.99
CA ARG A 328 -10.66 22.08 30.34
C ARG A 328 -11.14 21.00 29.38
N ILE A 329 -10.94 21.16 28.07
CA ILE A 329 -11.26 20.14 27.06
C ILE A 329 -10.52 18.84 27.37
N ALA A 330 -9.20 18.91 27.58
CA ALA A 330 -8.39 17.75 27.87
C ALA A 330 -8.76 17.05 29.18
N GLN A 331 -9.08 17.83 30.25
CA GLN A 331 -9.50 17.28 31.53
C GLN A 331 -10.85 16.56 31.42
N ARG A 332 -11.83 17.20 30.79
CA ARG A 332 -13.17 16.60 30.62
C ARG A 332 -13.12 15.30 29.84
N ARG A 333 -12.48 15.30 28.66
CA ARG A 333 -12.37 14.14 27.79
C ARG A 333 -11.46 13.05 28.35
N GLY A 334 -10.46 13.42 29.12
CA GLY A 334 -9.50 12.52 29.73
C GLY A 334 -9.85 12.07 31.16
N GLU A 335 -11.07 12.35 31.66
CA GLU A 335 -11.49 12.02 33.00
C GLU A 335 -11.46 10.50 33.27
N GLY A 336 -11.86 9.70 32.30
CA GLY A 336 -11.81 8.23 32.38
C GLY A 336 -10.40 7.61 32.31
N LEU A 337 -9.34 8.37 32.03
CA LEU A 337 -7.98 7.82 31.99
C LEU A 337 -7.41 7.64 33.38
N THR A 338 -6.95 6.43 33.71
CA THR A 338 -6.23 6.11 34.95
C THR A 338 -4.84 6.78 34.95
N ASP A 339 -4.23 6.90 36.13
CA ASP A 339 -2.87 7.46 36.25
C ASP A 339 -1.81 6.60 35.53
N GLU A 340 -2.03 5.31 35.41
CA GLU A 340 -1.19 4.38 34.68
C GLU A 340 -1.29 4.64 33.16
N GLU A 341 -2.51 4.72 32.65
CA GLU A 341 -2.78 5.02 31.25
C GLU A 341 -2.27 6.40 30.83
N ARG A 342 -2.45 7.42 31.71
CA ARG A 342 -1.88 8.76 31.50
C ARG A 342 -0.35 8.73 31.40
N ARG A 343 0.31 7.92 32.23
CA ARG A 343 1.77 7.73 32.15
C ARG A 343 2.18 7.06 30.86
N ALA A 344 1.48 5.98 30.48
CA ALA A 344 1.77 5.21 29.26
C ALA A 344 1.65 6.04 27.97
N VAL A 345 0.69 6.98 27.92
CA VAL A 345 0.51 7.87 26.76
C VAL A 345 1.34 9.16 26.82
N GLY A 346 2.11 9.37 27.88
CA GLY A 346 2.92 10.59 28.02
C GLY A 346 2.07 11.86 28.24
N TRP A 347 0.97 11.76 29.00
CA TRP A 347 -0.02 12.81 29.20
C TRP A 347 0.56 14.17 29.55
N ASN A 348 1.57 14.23 30.41
CA ASN A 348 2.21 15.49 30.81
C ASN A 348 2.92 16.19 29.62
N HIS A 349 3.55 15.40 28.73
CA HIS A 349 4.18 15.92 27.53
C HIS A 349 3.13 16.42 26.53
N PHE A 350 2.05 15.65 26.35
CA PHE A 350 0.90 16.04 25.54
C PHE A 350 0.30 17.35 26.04
N MET A 351 -0.03 17.47 27.34
CA MET A 351 -0.61 18.66 27.92
C MET A 351 0.27 19.90 27.78
N ALA A 352 1.57 19.75 27.97
CA ALA A 352 2.52 20.86 27.82
C ALA A 352 2.57 21.42 26.39
N ALA A 353 2.41 20.59 25.37
CA ALA A 353 2.31 21.02 23.98
C ALA A 353 0.93 21.57 23.65
N PHE A 354 -0.12 20.88 24.09
CA PHE A 354 -1.51 21.21 23.83
C PHE A 354 -1.88 22.59 24.36
N GLU A 355 -1.50 22.92 25.58
CA GLU A 355 -1.72 24.25 26.17
C GLU A 355 -0.97 25.36 25.42
N ARG A 356 0.12 25.05 24.71
CA ARG A 356 0.82 26.00 23.82
C ARG A 356 0.20 26.11 22.42
N GLY A 357 -0.90 25.41 22.17
CA GLY A 357 -1.61 25.42 20.88
C GLY A 357 -0.97 24.51 19.83
N ILE A 358 -0.23 23.46 20.25
CA ILE A 358 0.49 22.53 19.41
C ILE A 358 0.09 21.10 19.77
N ALA A 359 -0.25 20.26 18.77
CA ALA A 359 -0.56 18.87 19.01
C ALA A 359 -0.08 17.97 17.87
N ALA A 360 0.11 16.67 18.17
CA ALA A 360 0.24 15.63 17.15
C ALA A 360 -1.14 15.01 16.88
N HIS A 361 -1.34 14.52 15.64
CA HIS A 361 -2.52 13.73 15.27
C HIS A 361 -2.12 12.60 14.31
N HIS A 362 -2.14 11.37 14.79
CA HIS A 362 -1.80 10.18 13.99
C HIS A 362 -2.42 8.91 14.58
N ALA A 363 -2.46 7.86 13.79
CA ALA A 363 -3.08 6.59 14.15
C ALA A 363 -2.43 5.84 15.35
N GLY A 364 -1.28 6.31 15.84
CA GLY A 364 -0.62 5.78 17.03
C GLY A 364 -1.08 6.40 18.37
N LEU A 365 -1.94 7.44 18.33
CA LEU A 365 -2.54 8.05 19.51
C LEU A 365 -3.80 7.28 19.92
N LEU A 366 -4.08 7.29 21.20
CA LEU A 366 -5.37 6.81 21.70
C LEU A 366 -6.53 7.60 21.07
N PRO A 367 -7.69 6.97 20.86
CA PRO A 367 -8.87 7.65 20.35
C PRO A 367 -9.24 8.89 21.14
N VAL A 368 -9.26 8.81 22.48
CA VAL A 368 -9.54 9.96 23.37
C VAL A 368 -8.56 11.14 23.14
N ILE A 369 -7.28 10.87 22.94
CA ILE A 369 -6.30 11.93 22.64
C ILE A 369 -6.60 12.58 21.28
N LYS A 370 -6.98 11.79 20.28
CA LYS A 370 -7.38 12.32 18.96
C LYS A 370 -8.61 13.20 19.08
N ALA A 371 -9.63 12.75 19.81
CA ALA A 371 -10.85 13.53 20.05
C ALA A 371 -10.55 14.87 20.75
N ILE A 372 -9.66 14.87 21.76
CA ILE A 372 -9.21 16.10 22.42
C ILE A 372 -8.54 17.06 21.41
N VAL A 373 -7.67 16.56 20.53
CA VAL A 373 -7.00 17.37 19.53
C VAL A 373 -7.99 17.92 18.50
N GLU A 374 -8.92 17.10 18.06
CA GLU A 374 -9.95 17.45 17.09
C GLU A 374 -10.86 18.55 17.65
N GLU A 375 -11.36 18.39 18.88
CA GLU A 375 -12.19 19.40 19.54
C GLU A 375 -11.44 20.72 19.74
N GLY A 376 -10.20 20.67 20.22
CA GLY A 376 -9.37 21.87 20.39
C GLY A 376 -9.06 22.60 19.08
N PHE A 377 -8.96 21.85 17.97
CA PHE A 377 -8.72 22.43 16.65
C PHE A 377 -10.00 23.05 16.04
N VAL A 378 -11.12 22.35 16.13
CA VAL A 378 -12.43 22.84 15.67
C VAL A 378 -12.83 24.12 16.43
N ALA A 379 -12.56 24.16 17.74
CA ALA A 379 -12.75 25.36 18.56
C ALA A 379 -11.80 26.53 18.19
N GLY A 380 -10.86 26.33 17.25
CA GLY A 380 -9.90 27.35 16.83
C GLY A 380 -8.80 27.68 17.85
N LEU A 381 -8.72 26.90 18.92
CA LEU A 381 -7.77 27.09 20.01
C LEU A 381 -6.38 26.53 19.66
N LEU A 382 -6.32 25.37 18.98
CA LEU A 382 -5.07 24.82 18.46
C LEU A 382 -4.64 25.60 17.21
N LYS A 383 -3.35 25.94 17.18
CA LYS A 383 -2.76 26.74 16.10
C LYS A 383 -1.91 25.92 15.15
N VAL A 384 -1.35 24.80 15.63
CA VAL A 384 -0.51 23.88 14.84
C VAL A 384 -0.84 22.45 15.20
N VAL A 385 -1.26 21.67 14.19
CA VAL A 385 -1.40 20.22 14.31
C VAL A 385 -0.39 19.54 13.38
N VAL A 386 0.43 18.66 13.92
CA VAL A 386 1.38 17.84 13.15
C VAL A 386 0.76 16.47 12.93
N ALA A 387 0.48 16.13 11.68
CA ALA A 387 -0.31 14.95 11.37
C ALA A 387 0.31 14.04 10.30
N THR A 388 -0.11 12.78 10.31
CA THR A 388 0.08 11.86 9.18
C THR A 388 -1.02 12.03 8.14
N GLU A 389 -0.85 11.43 6.96
CA GLU A 389 -1.84 11.50 5.87
C GLU A 389 -3.25 11.04 6.27
N THR A 390 -3.38 10.24 7.33
CA THR A 390 -4.67 9.76 7.84
C THR A 390 -5.61 10.89 8.28
N LEU A 391 -5.08 12.05 8.69
CA LEU A 391 -5.90 13.23 9.00
C LEU A 391 -6.57 13.84 7.74
N ALA A 392 -5.96 13.66 6.58
CA ALA A 392 -6.54 14.12 5.31
C ALA A 392 -7.73 13.27 4.89
N LEU A 393 -7.87 12.07 5.44
CA LEU A 393 -8.88 11.08 5.12
C LEU A 393 -10.01 11.15 6.14
N GLY A 394 -11.10 11.82 5.79
CA GLY A 394 -12.37 11.66 6.47
C GLY A 394 -12.63 12.50 7.72
N ILE A 395 -11.70 13.30 8.24
CA ILE A 395 -11.97 14.18 9.39
C ILE A 395 -12.17 15.60 8.90
N ASN A 396 -13.26 16.27 9.34
CA ASN A 396 -13.52 17.66 8.97
C ASN A 396 -12.70 18.63 9.84
N MET A 397 -11.41 18.69 9.59
CA MET A 397 -10.48 19.63 10.25
C MET A 397 -9.83 20.54 9.20
N PRO A 398 -10.54 21.55 8.67
CA PRO A 398 -9.95 22.48 7.73
C PRO A 398 -9.04 23.49 8.47
N ALA A 399 -7.87 23.74 7.90
CA ALA A 399 -6.91 24.73 8.40
C ALA A 399 -6.83 25.92 7.43
N ARG A 400 -6.32 27.05 7.87
CA ARG A 400 -5.95 28.13 6.97
C ARG A 400 -4.79 27.73 6.06
N THR A 401 -3.81 27.04 6.64
CA THR A 401 -2.60 26.60 5.94
C THR A 401 -2.37 25.11 6.10
N VAL A 402 -1.93 24.47 5.01
CA VAL A 402 -1.39 23.12 5.01
C VAL A 402 0.08 23.17 4.65
N VAL A 403 0.92 22.48 5.41
CA VAL A 403 2.35 22.37 5.17
C VAL A 403 2.70 20.91 4.86
N LEU A 404 3.39 20.68 3.74
CA LEU A 404 3.97 19.39 3.39
C LEU A 404 5.47 19.41 3.68
N GLU A 405 5.91 18.66 4.69
CA GLU A 405 7.31 18.62 5.07
C GLU A 405 8.19 17.98 4.00
N LYS A 406 7.70 16.92 3.38
CA LYS A 406 8.35 16.18 2.28
C LYS A 406 7.34 15.80 1.22
N LEU A 407 7.82 15.54 0.01
CA LEU A 407 7.00 15.04 -1.10
C LEU A 407 7.26 13.55 -1.39
N VAL A 408 7.92 12.86 -0.48
CA VAL A 408 8.25 11.43 -0.57
C VAL A 408 7.71 10.75 0.68
N LYS A 409 6.98 9.64 0.49
CA LYS A 409 6.45 8.81 1.56
C LYS A 409 6.86 7.34 1.40
N TYR A 410 6.79 6.60 2.49
CA TYR A 410 6.96 5.14 2.46
C TYR A 410 5.62 4.47 2.14
N ASN A 411 5.55 3.71 1.06
CA ASN A 411 4.31 3.06 0.58
C ASN A 411 4.14 1.60 1.07
N GLY A 412 4.89 1.20 2.11
CA GLY A 412 4.92 -0.18 2.59
C GLY A 412 6.06 -1.02 2.00
N GLN A 413 6.61 -0.66 0.85
CA GLN A 413 7.69 -1.39 0.16
C GLN A 413 8.92 -0.50 -0.07
N THR A 414 8.70 0.70 -0.61
CA THR A 414 9.78 1.64 -0.97
C THR A 414 9.38 3.07 -0.65
N HIS A 415 10.37 3.97 -0.63
CA HIS A 415 10.10 5.41 -0.65
C HIS A 415 9.67 5.83 -2.05
N ALA A 416 8.45 6.35 -2.18
CA ALA A 416 7.86 6.82 -3.44
C ALA A 416 7.44 8.29 -3.31
N ASP A 417 7.47 9.01 -4.43
CA ASP A 417 6.92 10.36 -4.51
C ASP A 417 5.41 10.33 -4.30
N ILE A 418 4.86 11.37 -3.65
CA ILE A 418 3.41 11.52 -3.53
C ILE A 418 2.80 11.76 -4.91
N THR A 419 1.63 11.18 -5.10
CA THR A 419 0.87 11.37 -6.33
C THR A 419 0.17 12.73 -6.37
N PRO A 420 -0.22 13.25 -7.55
CA PRO A 420 -1.03 14.47 -7.64
C PRO A 420 -2.35 14.39 -6.87
N GLY A 421 -2.98 13.22 -6.81
CA GLY A 421 -4.19 12.97 -6.03
C GLY A 421 -3.96 13.16 -4.53
N GLU A 422 -2.93 12.52 -3.99
CA GLU A 422 -2.54 12.68 -2.58
C GLU A 422 -2.19 14.13 -2.26
N TYR A 423 -1.44 14.79 -3.15
CA TYR A 423 -1.14 16.21 -3.00
C TYR A 423 -2.40 17.06 -2.92
N THR A 424 -3.37 16.83 -3.81
CA THR A 424 -4.65 17.54 -3.85
C THR A 424 -5.49 17.26 -2.61
N GLN A 425 -5.52 16.01 -2.14
CA GLN A 425 -6.24 15.60 -0.94
C GLN A 425 -5.67 16.26 0.33
N LEU A 426 -4.35 16.23 0.49
CA LEU A 426 -3.65 16.85 1.61
C LEU A 426 -3.86 18.38 1.60
N THR A 427 -3.60 19.04 0.47
CA THR A 427 -3.76 20.49 0.33
C THR A 427 -5.22 20.94 0.26
N GLY A 428 -6.12 19.99 0.03
CA GLY A 428 -7.57 20.19 0.08
C GLY A 428 -8.08 20.67 1.44
N ARG A 429 -7.35 20.38 2.50
CA ARG A 429 -7.66 20.83 3.87
C ARG A 429 -7.33 22.31 4.12
N ALA A 430 -6.65 22.99 3.19
CA ALA A 430 -6.33 24.42 3.36
C ALA A 430 -7.48 25.31 2.89
N GLY A 431 -7.82 26.32 3.68
CA GLY A 431 -8.91 27.29 3.43
C GLY A 431 -10.26 26.84 4.01
N ARG A 432 -10.72 27.55 5.03
CA ARG A 432 -11.98 27.29 5.74
C ARG A 432 -13.11 28.07 5.05
N ARG A 433 -14.11 27.38 4.51
CA ARG A 433 -15.25 28.00 3.86
C ARG A 433 -16.00 28.94 4.85
N GLY A 434 -16.33 30.13 4.43
CA GLY A 434 -17.01 31.15 5.26
C GLY A 434 -16.11 31.88 6.27
N ILE A 435 -14.84 31.47 6.43
CA ILE A 435 -13.90 32.06 7.38
C ILE A 435 -12.67 32.66 6.65
N ASP A 436 -12.05 31.90 5.77
CA ASP A 436 -10.84 32.32 5.06
C ASP A 436 -11.19 32.78 3.64
N THR A 437 -10.60 33.90 3.20
CA THR A 437 -10.69 34.36 1.81
C THR A 437 -9.73 33.60 0.89
N GLN A 438 -8.65 33.07 1.45
CA GLN A 438 -7.64 32.27 0.76
C GLN A 438 -7.11 31.16 1.67
N GLY A 439 -6.91 29.98 1.13
CA GLY A 439 -6.15 28.88 1.74
C GLY A 439 -4.71 28.88 1.24
N HIS A 440 -3.79 28.31 2.03
CA HIS A 440 -2.38 28.31 1.70
C HIS A 440 -1.82 26.89 1.78
N ALA A 441 -1.15 26.42 0.70
CA ALA A 441 -0.38 25.20 0.69
C ALA A 441 1.12 25.53 0.66
N VAL A 442 1.88 24.99 1.58
CA VAL A 442 3.32 25.26 1.73
C VAL A 442 4.10 23.96 1.61
N VAL A 443 5.00 23.88 0.65
CA VAL A 443 5.95 22.76 0.51
C VAL A 443 7.29 23.20 1.12
N CYS A 444 7.84 22.39 2.04
CA CYS A 444 9.15 22.69 2.60
C CYS A 444 10.25 22.30 1.61
N TRP A 445 11.19 23.23 1.39
CA TRP A 445 12.33 22.98 0.52
C TRP A 445 13.18 21.82 1.01
N GLN A 446 13.46 20.89 0.11
CA GLN A 446 14.39 19.79 0.33
C GLN A 446 15.58 19.92 -0.64
N PRO A 447 16.79 19.49 -0.22
CA PRO A 447 17.94 19.48 -1.11
C PRO A 447 17.68 18.66 -2.37
N GLY A 448 17.92 19.28 -3.54
CA GLY A 448 17.68 18.65 -4.84
C GLY A 448 16.24 18.73 -5.35
N MET A 449 15.35 19.46 -4.68
CA MET A 449 13.98 19.67 -5.13
C MET A 449 13.94 20.43 -6.46
N ASP A 450 13.14 19.94 -7.40
CA ASP A 450 12.79 20.67 -8.63
C ASP A 450 11.46 21.42 -8.44
N PRO A 451 11.44 22.76 -8.45
CA PRO A 451 10.22 23.54 -8.32
C PRO A 451 9.21 23.26 -9.45
N ARG A 452 9.64 22.82 -10.61
CA ARG A 452 8.76 22.45 -11.72
C ARG A 452 8.02 21.16 -11.44
N ALA A 453 8.66 20.19 -10.78
CA ALA A 453 7.99 18.98 -10.34
C ALA A 453 6.89 19.29 -9.30
N VAL A 454 7.18 20.19 -8.36
CA VAL A 454 6.20 20.68 -7.39
C VAL A 454 5.02 21.38 -8.09
N ALA A 455 5.31 22.25 -9.06
CA ALA A 455 4.27 22.91 -9.87
C ALA A 455 3.44 21.88 -10.66
N GLY A 456 4.07 20.81 -11.16
CA GLY A 456 3.37 19.71 -11.82
C GLY A 456 2.39 18.96 -10.90
N LEU A 457 2.74 18.76 -9.62
CA LEU A 457 1.83 18.21 -8.62
C LEU A 457 0.68 19.18 -8.31
N ALA A 458 0.98 20.45 -8.15
CA ALA A 458 0.00 21.49 -7.83
C ALA A 458 -0.96 21.81 -8.97
N SER A 459 -0.54 21.59 -10.23
CA SER A 459 -1.36 21.89 -11.43
C SER A 459 -2.27 20.73 -11.83
N ARG A 460 -1.99 19.51 -11.41
CA ARG A 460 -2.81 18.32 -11.70
C ARG A 460 -3.80 18.12 -10.56
N ARG A 461 -5.03 18.59 -10.76
CA ARG A 461 -6.09 18.56 -9.74
C ARG A 461 -6.84 17.23 -9.66
N THR A 462 -6.66 16.33 -10.63
CA THR A 462 -7.42 15.10 -10.76
C THR A 462 -6.53 13.87 -10.83
N TYR A 463 -6.99 12.77 -10.27
CA TYR A 463 -6.37 11.45 -10.36
C TYR A 463 -7.40 10.42 -10.84
N PRO A 464 -6.98 9.34 -11.55
CA PRO A 464 -7.92 8.35 -12.04
C PRO A 464 -8.45 7.49 -10.90
N LEU A 465 -9.76 7.28 -10.87
CA LEU A 465 -10.40 6.28 -10.04
C LEU A 465 -10.20 4.93 -10.71
N ASN A 466 -9.36 4.09 -10.13
CA ASN A 466 -9.15 2.73 -10.60
C ASN A 466 -9.74 1.76 -9.61
N SER A 467 -10.48 0.77 -10.10
CA SER A 467 -10.96 -0.32 -9.26
C SER A 467 -9.80 -1.14 -8.69
N THR A 468 -9.96 -1.55 -7.44
CA THR A 468 -9.10 -2.50 -6.73
C THR A 468 -9.86 -3.79 -6.40
N PHE A 469 -11.02 -3.97 -7.01
CA PHE A 469 -11.92 -5.07 -6.76
C PHE A 469 -11.30 -6.43 -7.13
N VAL A 470 -11.32 -7.34 -6.15
CA VAL A 470 -10.92 -8.74 -6.29
C VAL A 470 -11.90 -9.58 -5.48
N PRO A 471 -12.53 -10.63 -6.04
CA PRO A 471 -13.41 -11.51 -5.28
C PRO A 471 -12.70 -12.16 -4.10
N THR A 472 -13.37 -12.25 -2.94
CA THR A 472 -12.92 -12.98 -1.74
C THR A 472 -13.69 -14.28 -1.56
N TYR A 473 -13.22 -15.17 -0.68
CA TYR A 473 -13.92 -16.43 -0.40
C TYR A 473 -15.28 -16.19 0.25
N ASN A 474 -15.34 -15.33 1.27
CA ASN A 474 -16.60 -14.96 1.91
C ASN A 474 -17.61 -14.38 0.91
N MET A 475 -17.18 -13.44 0.06
CA MET A 475 -18.00 -12.86 -1.00
C MET A 475 -18.53 -13.95 -1.96
N ALA A 476 -17.68 -14.86 -2.40
CA ALA A 476 -18.08 -15.91 -3.35
C ALA A 476 -19.17 -16.81 -2.75
N VAL A 477 -19.03 -17.22 -1.49
CA VAL A 477 -20.05 -18.03 -0.80
C VAL A 477 -21.35 -17.23 -0.63
N ASN A 478 -21.27 -15.93 -0.28
CA ASN A 478 -22.46 -15.05 -0.16
C ASN A 478 -23.20 -14.93 -1.49
N LEU A 479 -22.50 -14.66 -2.57
CA LEU A 479 -23.12 -14.50 -3.89
C LEU A 479 -23.75 -15.81 -4.38
N VAL A 480 -23.04 -16.94 -4.24
CA VAL A 480 -23.61 -18.26 -4.59
C VAL A 480 -24.84 -18.56 -3.75
N GLY A 481 -24.79 -18.30 -2.43
CA GLY A 481 -25.91 -18.55 -1.53
C GLY A 481 -27.14 -17.68 -1.81
N SER A 482 -26.94 -16.42 -2.22
CA SER A 482 -28.04 -15.48 -2.44
C SER A 482 -28.68 -15.60 -3.82
N MET A 483 -27.91 -15.87 -4.86
CA MET A 483 -28.40 -15.82 -6.24
C MET A 483 -28.01 -17.00 -7.16
N GLY A 484 -27.17 -17.91 -6.64
CA GLY A 484 -26.60 -19.00 -7.44
C GLY A 484 -25.34 -18.58 -8.24
N ARG A 485 -24.56 -19.57 -8.66
CA ARG A 485 -23.25 -19.37 -9.29
C ARG A 485 -23.32 -18.59 -10.61
N GLU A 486 -24.29 -18.93 -11.51
CA GLU A 486 -24.38 -18.25 -12.80
C GLU A 486 -24.69 -16.76 -12.67
N LYS A 487 -25.71 -16.42 -11.86
CA LYS A 487 -26.07 -15.00 -11.63
C LYS A 487 -24.97 -14.24 -10.91
N ALA A 488 -24.28 -14.88 -9.96
CA ALA A 488 -23.13 -14.29 -9.29
C ALA A 488 -22.00 -13.98 -10.28
N ARG A 489 -21.71 -14.88 -11.19
CA ARG A 489 -20.75 -14.67 -12.26
C ARG A 489 -21.15 -13.51 -13.17
N ASP A 490 -22.41 -13.50 -13.64
CA ASP A 490 -22.93 -12.41 -14.49
C ASP A 490 -22.85 -11.06 -13.76
N LEU A 491 -23.20 -11.01 -12.47
CA LEU A 491 -23.07 -9.80 -11.67
C LEU A 491 -21.61 -9.28 -11.62
N LEU A 492 -20.66 -10.18 -11.46
CA LEU A 492 -19.25 -9.83 -11.39
C LEU A 492 -18.66 -9.39 -12.73
N GLU A 493 -19.23 -9.86 -13.85
CA GLU A 493 -18.91 -9.37 -15.19
C GLU A 493 -19.30 -7.89 -15.37
N HIS A 494 -20.24 -7.36 -14.57
CA HIS A 494 -20.65 -5.96 -14.56
C HIS A 494 -19.90 -5.11 -13.51
N SER A 495 -18.87 -5.63 -12.84
CA SER A 495 -18.07 -4.84 -11.89
C SER A 495 -17.31 -3.72 -12.60
N PHE A 496 -17.01 -2.63 -11.88
CA PHE A 496 -16.19 -1.55 -12.41
C PHE A 496 -14.79 -2.01 -12.80
N ALA A 497 -14.25 -2.97 -12.04
CA ALA A 497 -12.99 -3.62 -12.40
C ALA A 497 -13.06 -4.26 -13.80
N GLN A 498 -14.13 -5.03 -14.09
CA GLN A 498 -14.33 -5.64 -15.39
C GLN A 498 -14.59 -4.60 -16.47
N PHE A 499 -15.44 -3.61 -16.22
CA PHE A 499 -15.69 -2.49 -17.12
C PHE A 499 -14.39 -1.78 -17.54
N GLN A 500 -13.50 -1.48 -16.59
CA GLN A 500 -12.19 -0.89 -16.88
C GLN A 500 -11.28 -1.82 -17.68
N ILE A 501 -11.32 -3.12 -17.43
CA ILE A 501 -10.60 -4.13 -18.19
C ILE A 501 -11.07 -4.11 -19.66
N ASP A 502 -12.38 -4.16 -19.89
CA ASP A 502 -12.97 -4.22 -21.23
C ASP A 502 -12.73 -2.93 -22.02
N ARG A 503 -12.85 -1.79 -21.38
CA ARG A 503 -12.52 -0.48 -21.99
C ARG A 503 -11.06 -0.38 -22.40
N ARG A 504 -10.14 -0.88 -21.58
CA ARG A 504 -8.70 -0.96 -21.91
C ARG A 504 -8.42 -1.90 -23.07
N LEU A 505 -9.13 -3.02 -23.14
CA LEU A 505 -9.06 -3.97 -24.25
C LEU A 505 -9.60 -3.35 -25.55
N GLY A 506 -10.74 -2.69 -25.51
CA GLY A 506 -11.32 -1.96 -26.64
C GLY A 506 -10.38 -0.89 -27.19
N GLY A 507 -9.79 -0.06 -26.32
CA GLY A 507 -8.79 0.92 -26.72
C GLY A 507 -7.48 0.30 -27.23
N SER A 508 -7.12 -0.90 -26.77
CA SER A 508 -5.99 -1.66 -27.29
C SER A 508 -6.30 -2.23 -28.68
N ALA A 509 -7.51 -2.70 -28.93
CA ALA A 509 -7.96 -3.21 -30.23
C ALA A 509 -7.99 -2.12 -31.32
N VAL A 510 -8.42 -0.91 -30.98
CA VAL A 510 -8.38 0.25 -31.91
C VAL A 510 -6.94 0.62 -32.26
N ARG A 511 -6.06 0.75 -31.24
CA ARG A 511 -4.63 1.01 -31.46
C ARG A 511 -3.96 -0.09 -32.27
N ASN A 512 -4.35 -1.34 -32.05
CA ASN A 512 -3.82 -2.49 -32.79
C ASN A 512 -4.23 -2.44 -34.27
N ARG A 513 -5.48 -2.07 -34.58
CA ARG A 513 -5.92 -1.86 -35.98
C ARG A 513 -5.12 -0.77 -36.68
N GLN A 514 -4.87 0.38 -36.02
CA GLN A 514 -4.04 1.44 -36.57
C GLN A 514 -2.59 0.96 -36.78
N THR A 515 -2.01 0.26 -35.79
CA THR A 515 -0.66 -0.32 -35.89
C THR A 515 -0.59 -1.37 -37.02
N GLN A 516 -1.66 -2.14 -37.24
CA GLN A 516 -1.72 -3.11 -38.33
C GLN A 516 -1.72 -2.42 -39.70
N ALA A 517 -2.49 -1.33 -39.85
CA ALA A 517 -2.46 -0.51 -41.07
C ALA A 517 -1.06 0.08 -41.35
N ASP A 518 -0.37 0.57 -40.32
CA ASP A 518 1.00 1.05 -40.44
C ASP A 518 1.96 -0.09 -40.83
N ILE A 519 1.80 -1.29 -40.27
CA ILE A 519 2.62 -2.46 -40.65
C ILE A 519 2.40 -2.80 -42.10
N GLU A 520 1.15 -2.84 -42.59
CA GLU A 520 0.85 -3.09 -44.00
C GLU A 520 1.45 -2.04 -44.94
N ALA A 521 1.39 -0.76 -44.57
CA ALA A 521 1.99 0.33 -45.34
C ALA A 521 3.51 0.16 -45.45
N TYR A 522 4.19 -0.21 -44.36
CA TYR A 522 5.62 -0.47 -44.35
C TYR A 522 6.00 -1.73 -45.14
N LEU A 523 5.21 -2.80 -45.08
CA LEU A 523 5.44 -4.00 -45.89
C LEU A 523 5.26 -3.73 -47.35
N LYS A 524 4.26 -2.91 -47.73
CA LYS A 524 4.08 -2.45 -49.11
C LYS A 524 5.28 -1.62 -49.60
N ALA A 525 5.82 -0.74 -48.76
CA ALA A 525 7.02 0.03 -49.08
C ALA A 525 8.30 -0.82 -49.10
N ALA A 526 8.30 -1.99 -48.50
CA ALA A 526 9.41 -2.96 -48.54
C ALA A 526 9.29 -3.95 -49.69
N HIS A 527 8.30 -3.81 -50.60
CA HIS A 527 8.13 -4.70 -51.73
C HIS A 527 9.36 -4.69 -52.66
N CYS A 528 9.80 -5.87 -53.11
CA CYS A 528 10.92 -6.05 -54.00
C CYS A 528 10.51 -6.91 -55.19
N GLU A 529 10.70 -6.39 -56.40
CA GLU A 529 10.36 -7.10 -57.66
C GLU A 529 11.17 -8.39 -57.87
N ARG A 530 12.33 -8.54 -57.19
CA ARG A 530 13.22 -9.71 -57.34
C ARG A 530 12.79 -10.91 -56.46
N GLY A 531 11.90 -10.69 -55.50
CA GLY A 531 11.44 -11.73 -54.61
C GLY A 531 10.78 -11.21 -53.33
N ASP A 532 10.33 -12.12 -52.43
CA ASP A 532 9.72 -11.74 -51.16
C ASP A 532 10.75 -11.18 -50.18
N PHE A 533 10.77 -9.86 -50.06
CA PHE A 533 11.67 -9.17 -49.14
C PHE A 533 11.38 -9.48 -47.66
N THR A 534 10.17 -9.94 -47.32
CA THR A 534 9.79 -10.30 -45.94
C THR A 534 10.59 -11.52 -45.49
N VAL A 535 10.78 -12.49 -46.36
CA VAL A 535 11.63 -13.68 -46.09
C VAL A 535 13.07 -13.26 -45.85
N TYR A 536 13.60 -12.39 -46.74
CA TYR A 536 14.96 -11.88 -46.63
C TYR A 536 15.19 -11.11 -45.32
N ALA A 537 14.23 -10.27 -44.92
CA ALA A 537 14.28 -9.51 -43.67
C ALA A 537 14.24 -10.40 -42.44
N ARG A 538 13.43 -11.49 -42.46
CA ARG A 538 13.42 -12.50 -41.39
C ARG A 538 14.77 -13.20 -41.24
N LEU A 539 15.43 -13.57 -42.36
CA LEU A 539 16.76 -14.14 -42.28
C LEU A 539 17.77 -13.20 -41.63
N ARG A 540 17.75 -11.92 -42.01
CA ARG A 540 18.60 -10.90 -41.34
C ARG A 540 18.32 -10.78 -39.85
N GLU A 541 17.06 -10.82 -39.46
CA GLU A 541 16.65 -10.70 -38.07
C GLU A 541 17.05 -11.92 -37.25
N ASN A 542 16.81 -13.12 -37.76
CA ASN A 542 17.20 -14.37 -37.09
C ASN A 542 18.71 -14.45 -36.86
N ILE A 543 19.51 -14.03 -37.88
CA ILE A 543 20.96 -13.94 -37.72
C ILE A 543 21.33 -13.00 -36.58
N ARG A 544 20.74 -11.81 -36.54
CA ARG A 544 21.01 -10.81 -35.52
C ARG A 544 20.60 -11.30 -34.11
N GLU A 545 19.48 -12.03 -33.96
CA GLU A 545 19.01 -12.61 -32.70
C GLU A 545 19.99 -13.66 -32.21
N LEU A 546 20.40 -14.60 -33.08
CA LEU A 546 21.37 -15.64 -32.71
C LEU A 546 22.75 -15.06 -32.38
N GLU A 547 23.20 -14.03 -33.09
CA GLU A 547 24.43 -13.30 -32.76
C GLU A 547 24.31 -12.58 -31.39
N HIS A 548 23.14 -12.02 -31.10
CA HIS A 548 22.88 -11.37 -29.82
C HIS A 548 22.78 -12.39 -28.68
N GLU A 549 22.19 -13.54 -28.94
CA GLU A 549 22.11 -14.66 -27.99
C GLU A 549 23.51 -15.24 -27.72
N GLN A 550 24.29 -15.46 -28.75
CA GLN A 550 25.68 -15.88 -28.62
C GLN A 550 26.51 -14.85 -27.82
N ALA A 551 26.32 -13.54 -28.08
CA ALA A 551 26.99 -12.49 -27.32
C ALA A 551 26.52 -12.41 -25.86
N ARG A 552 25.25 -12.71 -25.59
CA ARG A 552 24.64 -12.73 -24.25
C ARG A 552 25.15 -13.93 -23.44
N LEU A 553 25.19 -15.10 -24.04
CA LEU A 553 25.80 -16.30 -23.47
C LEU A 553 27.29 -16.08 -23.17
N ARG A 554 27.99 -15.34 -24.02
CA ARG A 554 29.39 -14.96 -23.75
C ARG A 554 29.54 -13.93 -22.61
N LYS A 555 28.57 -13.05 -22.38
CA LYS A 555 28.66 -11.92 -21.42
C LYS A 555 27.89 -12.07 -20.11
N GLY A 556 26.81 -12.81 -20.00
CA GLY A 556 25.84 -12.55 -18.96
C GLY A 556 25.32 -13.67 -18.08
N GLU A 557 24.99 -14.84 -18.56
CA GLU A 557 24.36 -15.92 -17.77
C GLU A 557 25.37 -16.77 -17.00
N LEU A 558 26.56 -16.91 -17.52
CA LEU A 558 27.61 -17.70 -16.88
C LEU A 558 28.05 -17.19 -15.50
N PRO A 559 28.27 -15.88 -15.30
CA PRO A 559 28.69 -15.37 -13.98
C PRO A 559 27.63 -15.56 -12.90
N SER A 560 26.33 -15.62 -13.24
CA SER A 560 25.26 -15.87 -12.28
C SER A 560 25.19 -17.35 -11.91
N GLN A 561 25.18 -18.25 -12.88
CA GLN A 561 25.17 -19.70 -12.63
C GLN A 561 26.42 -20.19 -11.90
N VAL A 562 27.57 -19.61 -12.21
CA VAL A 562 28.81 -19.88 -11.47
C VAL A 562 28.69 -19.36 -10.02
N ALA A 563 28.17 -18.17 -9.82
CA ALA A 563 27.98 -17.62 -8.46
C ALA A 563 26.99 -18.47 -7.65
N ASP A 564 25.89 -18.91 -8.26
CA ASP A 564 24.90 -19.77 -7.61
C ASP A 564 25.49 -21.14 -7.26
N SER A 565 26.30 -21.75 -8.14
CA SER A 565 26.97 -23.01 -7.88
C SER A 565 28.04 -22.91 -6.78
N LEU A 566 28.69 -21.74 -6.65
CA LEU A 566 29.64 -21.48 -5.57
C LEU A 566 28.96 -21.21 -4.23
N SER A 567 27.74 -20.69 -4.25
CA SER A 567 26.97 -20.42 -3.01
C SER A 567 26.39 -21.69 -2.37
N SER A 568 26.27 -22.78 -3.12
CA SER A 568 25.74 -24.07 -2.66
C SER A 568 26.80 -25.03 -2.08
N LEU A 569 28.06 -24.58 -1.95
CA LEU A 569 29.16 -25.40 -1.46
C LEU A 569 29.27 -25.40 0.06
N ASP A 570 29.58 -26.58 0.63
CA ASP A 570 29.82 -26.76 2.05
C ASP A 570 31.33 -27.05 2.35
N PRO A 571 31.80 -26.77 3.58
CA PRO A 571 33.18 -27.14 3.97
C PRO A 571 33.42 -28.66 3.84
N GLY A 572 34.42 -29.02 3.09
CA GLY A 572 34.78 -30.43 2.81
C GLY A 572 34.33 -30.93 1.45
N ASP A 573 33.56 -30.18 0.70
CA ASP A 573 33.16 -30.55 -0.65
C ASP A 573 34.36 -30.60 -1.59
N ILE A 574 34.45 -31.68 -2.37
CA ILE A 574 35.45 -31.87 -3.43
C ILE A 574 34.74 -31.52 -4.75
N ILE A 575 35.27 -30.52 -5.44
CA ILE A 575 34.75 -30.02 -6.70
C ILE A 575 35.81 -30.07 -7.79
N ALA A 576 35.35 -30.20 -9.03
CA ALA A 576 36.22 -30.09 -10.21
C ALA A 576 36.19 -28.63 -10.70
N VAL A 577 37.32 -27.95 -10.73
CA VAL A 577 37.49 -26.65 -11.40
C VAL A 577 37.73 -26.91 -12.88
N PRO A 578 36.80 -26.46 -13.78
CA PRO A 578 36.78 -26.91 -15.17
C PRO A 578 37.91 -26.35 -16.04
N SER A 579 38.40 -25.15 -15.71
CA SER A 579 39.38 -24.43 -16.52
C SER A 579 40.16 -23.40 -15.71
N GLY A 580 41.17 -22.79 -16.27
CA GLY A 580 41.93 -21.72 -15.66
C GLY A 580 43.20 -22.21 -14.92
N ARG A 581 43.87 -21.27 -14.22
CA ARG A 581 45.16 -21.53 -13.54
C ARG A 581 45.10 -22.63 -12.47
N HIS A 582 43.90 -22.87 -11.95
CA HIS A 582 43.63 -23.81 -10.88
C HIS A 582 42.73 -24.96 -11.31
N ALA A 583 42.69 -25.27 -12.61
CA ALA A 583 41.91 -26.37 -13.14
C ALA A 583 42.32 -27.71 -12.50
N GLY A 584 41.31 -28.47 -12.07
CA GLY A 584 41.56 -29.76 -11.41
C GLY A 584 40.66 -29.95 -10.18
N TRP A 585 40.97 -30.96 -9.40
CA TRP A 585 40.27 -31.24 -8.13
C TRP A 585 40.69 -30.25 -7.06
N VAL A 586 39.74 -29.72 -6.32
CA VAL A 586 39.97 -28.90 -5.13
C VAL A 586 38.97 -29.26 -4.03
N VAL A 587 39.39 -29.10 -2.78
CA VAL A 587 38.52 -29.30 -1.61
C VAL A 587 38.16 -27.92 -1.00
N VAL A 588 36.89 -27.71 -0.73
CA VAL A 588 36.38 -26.51 -0.11
C VAL A 588 36.72 -26.48 1.38
N VAL A 589 37.41 -25.46 1.81
CA VAL A 589 37.77 -25.25 3.22
C VAL A 589 36.79 -24.32 3.92
N ASP A 590 36.39 -23.25 3.22
CA ASP A 590 35.40 -22.28 3.67
C ASP A 590 34.58 -21.83 2.46
N PRO A 591 33.26 -21.98 2.46
CA PRO A 591 32.43 -21.59 1.33
C PRO A 591 32.40 -20.06 1.07
N GLY A 592 32.89 -19.26 1.99
CA GLY A 592 32.98 -17.80 1.81
C GLY A 592 31.63 -17.10 1.74
N THR A 593 30.58 -17.71 2.31
CA THR A 593 29.19 -17.19 2.29
C THR A 593 28.90 -16.12 3.36
N HIS A 594 29.85 -15.83 4.24
CA HIS A 594 29.70 -14.87 5.33
C HIS A 594 30.11 -13.45 4.93
N GLY A 595 29.57 -12.94 3.83
CA GLY A 595 29.80 -11.56 3.37
C GLY A 595 28.49 -10.78 3.28
N THR A 596 28.53 -9.48 3.55
CA THR A 596 27.45 -8.50 3.42
C THR A 596 26.65 -8.69 2.14
N ARG A 597 25.33 -8.58 2.20
CA ARG A 597 24.40 -8.64 1.07
C ARG A 597 24.94 -7.88 -0.15
N GLY A 598 25.23 -8.65 -1.25
CA GLY A 598 25.68 -8.07 -2.52
C GLY A 598 27.10 -8.48 -2.96
N GLN A 599 27.88 -9.15 -2.13
CA GLN A 599 29.18 -9.72 -2.56
C GLN A 599 29.01 -11.15 -3.05
N ARG A 600 29.57 -11.43 -4.23
CA ARG A 600 29.57 -12.78 -4.82
C ARG A 600 30.41 -13.73 -3.98
N PRO A 601 30.02 -15.00 -3.80
CA PRO A 601 30.76 -15.98 -3.00
C PRO A 601 32.18 -16.19 -3.55
N ARG A 602 33.15 -16.28 -2.63
CA ARG A 602 34.58 -16.53 -2.93
C ARG A 602 35.10 -17.62 -2.01
N PRO A 603 34.80 -18.88 -2.30
CA PRO A 603 35.18 -19.97 -1.46
C PRO A 603 36.72 -20.07 -1.34
N LEU A 604 37.17 -20.43 -0.15
CA LEU A 604 38.54 -20.78 0.14
C LEU A 604 38.69 -22.29 -0.12
N VAL A 605 39.57 -22.68 -1.04
CA VAL A 605 39.78 -24.08 -1.43
C VAL A 605 41.24 -24.48 -1.31
N MET A 606 41.48 -25.73 -1.11
CA MET A 606 42.83 -26.30 -1.10
C MET A 606 43.00 -27.23 -2.33
N THR A 607 44.08 -27.03 -3.03
CA THR A 607 44.51 -27.83 -4.21
C THR A 607 45.27 -29.10 -3.77
N PRO A 608 45.46 -30.10 -4.65
CA PRO A 608 46.23 -31.33 -4.31
C PRO A 608 47.67 -31.08 -3.86
N ASP A 609 48.32 -30.04 -4.37
CA ASP A 609 49.64 -29.59 -3.92
C ASP A 609 49.62 -28.82 -2.58
N ARG A 610 48.48 -28.86 -1.87
CA ARG A 610 48.27 -28.27 -0.52
C ARG A 610 48.36 -26.75 -0.49
N THR A 611 48.18 -26.13 -1.65
CA THR A 611 48.06 -24.65 -1.73
C THR A 611 46.62 -24.26 -1.44
N VAL A 612 46.45 -23.28 -0.54
CA VAL A 612 45.11 -22.71 -0.22
C VAL A 612 44.90 -21.44 -0.99
N ILE A 613 43.82 -21.37 -1.77
CA ILE A 613 43.50 -20.26 -2.66
C ILE A 613 42.03 -19.85 -2.52
N ARG A 614 41.71 -18.61 -2.85
CA ARG A 614 40.31 -18.14 -2.98
C ARG A 614 39.89 -18.17 -4.46
N LEU A 615 38.89 -18.97 -4.76
CA LEU A 615 38.29 -19.01 -6.09
C LEU A 615 37.30 -17.87 -6.27
N GLY A 616 37.43 -17.11 -7.37
CA GLY A 616 36.47 -16.09 -7.79
C GLY A 616 35.71 -16.58 -9.04
N HIS A 617 34.59 -15.95 -9.32
CA HIS A 617 33.79 -16.19 -10.52
C HIS A 617 34.55 -15.94 -11.85
N GLN A 618 35.66 -15.23 -11.78
CA GLN A 618 36.55 -14.98 -12.91
C GLN A 618 37.59 -16.09 -13.13
N ASP A 619 37.75 -17.01 -12.15
CA ASP A 619 38.67 -18.11 -12.19
C ASP A 619 38.00 -19.39 -12.69
N ILE A 620 36.68 -19.37 -12.93
CA ILE A 620 35.84 -20.51 -13.26
C ILE A 620 34.93 -20.19 -14.43
N ASP A 621 34.98 -20.98 -15.49
CA ASP A 621 34.24 -20.79 -16.74
C ASP A 621 32.92 -21.57 -16.84
N ALA A 622 32.63 -22.44 -15.86
CA ALA A 622 31.40 -23.24 -15.83
C ALA A 622 30.96 -23.48 -14.36
N PRO A 623 29.66 -23.70 -14.11
CA PRO A 623 29.18 -24.08 -12.78
C PRO A 623 29.90 -25.31 -12.24
N VAL A 624 30.25 -25.27 -10.95
CA VAL A 624 30.91 -26.38 -10.27
C VAL A 624 29.87 -27.28 -9.61
N THR A 625 30.19 -28.59 -9.56
CA THR A 625 29.36 -29.59 -8.89
C THR A 625 30.18 -30.35 -7.87
N ARG A 626 29.55 -30.68 -6.75
CA ARG A 626 30.11 -31.55 -5.75
C ARG A 626 30.24 -32.97 -6.32
N VAL A 627 31.43 -33.56 -6.21
CA VAL A 627 31.70 -34.91 -6.69
C VAL A 627 31.93 -35.86 -5.52
N ALA A 628 32.61 -35.43 -4.49
CA ALA A 628 32.88 -36.18 -3.27
C ALA A 628 33.00 -35.25 -2.07
N GLY A 629 33.24 -35.75 -0.88
CA GLY A 629 33.44 -35.00 0.31
C GLY A 629 34.50 -35.55 1.24
N VAL A 630 35.18 -34.68 1.98
CA VAL A 630 36.14 -35.01 3.03
C VAL A 630 35.84 -34.19 4.28
N LYS A 631 36.05 -34.76 5.47
CA LYS A 631 35.78 -34.04 6.71
C LYS A 631 36.91 -33.05 7.00
N VAL A 632 36.58 -31.76 6.97
CA VAL A 632 37.49 -30.68 7.40
C VAL A 632 37.53 -30.63 8.92
N PRO A 633 38.72 -30.60 9.57
CA PRO A 633 38.80 -30.46 11.03
C PRO A 633 38.15 -29.15 11.53
N ARG A 634 37.43 -29.22 12.68
CA ARG A 634 36.72 -28.06 13.26
C ARG A 634 37.57 -26.81 13.52
N HIS A 635 38.90 -27.00 13.72
CA HIS A 635 39.88 -25.94 13.97
C HIS A 635 40.97 -25.91 12.88
N PHE A 636 40.54 -25.99 11.62
CA PHE A 636 41.47 -25.90 10.49
C PHE A 636 41.95 -24.48 10.29
N HIS A 637 43.27 -24.27 10.41
CA HIS A 637 43.88 -22.98 10.12
C HIS A 637 44.60 -23.02 8.77
N PRO A 638 44.17 -22.25 7.75
CA PRO A 638 44.72 -22.31 6.39
C PRO A 638 46.21 -22.01 6.31
N GLU A 639 46.75 -21.23 7.27
CA GLU A 639 48.16 -20.89 7.34
C GLU A 639 49.01 -21.97 8.03
N ASN A 640 48.39 -22.91 8.79
CA ASN A 640 49.09 -23.95 9.51
C ASN A 640 49.48 -25.12 8.57
N GLN A 641 50.76 -25.38 8.45
CA GLN A 641 51.27 -26.44 7.57
C GLN A 641 50.87 -27.85 8.03
N ALA A 642 50.73 -28.10 9.34
CA ALA A 642 50.29 -29.38 9.89
C ALA A 642 48.82 -29.67 9.51
N ASP A 643 47.93 -28.67 9.60
CA ASP A 643 46.51 -28.79 9.24
C ASP A 643 46.36 -29.06 7.75
N ARG A 644 47.12 -28.36 6.91
CA ARG A 644 47.10 -28.60 5.44
C ARG A 644 47.62 -29.99 5.10
N ARG A 645 48.62 -30.51 5.83
CA ARG A 645 49.09 -31.90 5.62
C ARG A 645 48.03 -32.93 6.03
N CYS A 646 47.33 -32.69 7.14
CA CYS A 646 46.27 -33.54 7.64
C CYS A 646 45.10 -33.63 6.67
N LEU A 647 44.55 -32.50 6.25
CA LEU A 647 43.49 -32.43 5.27
C LEU A 647 43.92 -32.96 3.90
N GLY A 648 45.18 -32.68 3.49
CA GLY A 648 45.76 -33.17 2.24
C GLY A 648 45.82 -34.68 2.15
N LYS A 649 46.21 -35.36 3.23
CA LYS A 649 46.21 -36.85 3.27
C LYS A 649 44.82 -37.47 3.14
N ALA A 650 43.79 -36.78 3.71
CA ALA A 650 42.40 -37.21 3.57
C ALA A 650 41.87 -36.91 2.15
N PHE A 651 42.26 -35.80 1.54
CA PHE A 651 41.94 -35.43 0.19
C PHE A 651 42.59 -36.38 -0.84
N ASP A 652 43.90 -36.72 -0.68
CA ASP A 652 44.63 -37.63 -1.55
C ASP A 652 43.96 -39.03 -1.63
N ARG A 653 43.51 -39.57 -0.48
CA ARG A 653 42.79 -40.86 -0.44
C ARG A 653 41.50 -40.88 -1.23
N VAL A 654 40.78 -39.73 -1.25
CA VAL A 654 39.54 -39.62 -2.02
C VAL A 654 39.88 -39.48 -3.51
N LEU A 655 40.95 -38.75 -3.85
CA LEU A 655 41.40 -38.55 -5.24
C LEU A 655 41.87 -39.83 -5.89
N GLU A 656 42.48 -40.80 -5.12
CA GLU A 656 42.88 -42.12 -5.63
C GLU A 656 41.71 -42.88 -6.26
N GLY A 657 40.47 -42.61 -5.80
CA GLY A 657 39.23 -43.22 -6.32
C GLY A 657 38.54 -42.42 -7.44
N LEU A 658 38.92 -41.18 -7.70
CA LEU A 658 38.14 -40.26 -8.57
C LEU A 658 38.68 -40.11 -10.01
N GLY A 659 39.84 -40.58 -10.35
CA GLY A 659 40.42 -40.44 -11.70
C GLY A 659 40.64 -38.95 -12.09
N ARG A 660 41.00 -38.72 -13.37
CA ARG A 660 41.16 -37.31 -13.84
C ARG A 660 39.82 -36.63 -14.07
N PRO A 661 39.65 -35.35 -13.70
CA PRO A 661 38.40 -34.64 -13.93
C PRO A 661 38.18 -34.48 -15.43
N VAL A 662 37.13 -35.14 -15.94
CA VAL A 662 36.69 -34.97 -17.34
C VAL A 662 35.64 -33.85 -17.35
N VAL A 663 36.05 -32.62 -17.55
CA VAL A 663 35.17 -31.51 -17.76
C VAL A 663 35.14 -31.15 -19.23
N LYS A 664 34.09 -31.57 -19.96
CA LYS A 664 33.78 -31.02 -21.27
C LYS A 664 33.10 -29.68 -21.03
N PRO A 665 33.65 -28.56 -21.48
CA PRO A 665 32.99 -27.28 -21.33
C PRO A 665 31.70 -27.31 -22.18
N ARG A 666 30.53 -27.27 -21.51
CA ARG A 666 29.20 -27.22 -22.14
C ARG A 666 29.07 -25.99 -23.08
N ARG A 667 29.90 -25.01 -22.84
CA ARG A 667 30.00 -23.76 -23.60
C ARG A 667 30.47 -23.96 -25.07
N ALA A 668 31.41 -24.82 -25.30
CA ALA A 668 31.94 -25.05 -26.67
C ALA A 668 30.90 -25.72 -27.58
N ALA A 669 30.04 -26.58 -27.06
CA ALA A 669 29.01 -27.25 -27.85
C ALA A 669 27.86 -26.31 -28.25
N VAL A 670 27.36 -25.48 -27.34
CA VAL A 670 26.26 -24.51 -27.62
C VAL A 670 26.75 -23.37 -28.50
N ASP A 671 27.97 -22.87 -28.29
CA ASP A 671 28.56 -21.81 -29.13
C ASP A 671 28.87 -22.32 -30.55
N ALA A 672 29.25 -23.59 -30.73
CA ALA A 672 29.43 -24.26 -32.03
C ALA A 672 28.08 -24.42 -32.76
N GLU A 673 27.04 -24.89 -32.07
CA GLU A 673 25.72 -25.09 -32.66
C GLU A 673 25.10 -23.77 -33.12
N LEU A 674 25.20 -22.71 -32.31
CA LEU A 674 24.77 -21.36 -32.70
C LEU A 674 25.58 -20.79 -33.88
N SER A 675 26.87 -21.06 -33.88
CA SER A 675 27.75 -20.64 -34.98
C SER A 675 27.40 -21.33 -36.30
N ASP A 676 27.06 -22.62 -36.23
CA ASP A 676 26.67 -23.41 -37.42
C ASP A 676 25.29 -22.92 -37.92
N GLN A 677 24.34 -22.65 -37.03
CA GLN A 677 23.02 -22.05 -37.39
C GLN A 677 23.19 -20.67 -38.06
N ILE A 678 24.03 -19.81 -37.48
CA ILE A 678 24.32 -18.49 -38.05
C ILE A 678 24.93 -18.62 -39.45
N THR A 679 25.83 -19.58 -39.64
CA THR A 679 26.51 -19.81 -40.94
C THR A 679 25.52 -20.29 -41.98
N GLU A 680 24.63 -21.21 -41.63
CA GLU A 680 23.59 -21.72 -42.52
C GLU A 680 22.60 -20.57 -42.93
N LEU A 681 22.10 -19.80 -41.94
CA LEU A 681 21.22 -18.65 -42.23
C LEU A 681 21.90 -17.59 -43.08
N ARG A 682 23.20 -17.36 -42.92
CA ARG A 682 23.98 -16.46 -43.80
C ARG A 682 24.10 -16.99 -45.23
N SER A 683 24.23 -18.31 -45.38
CA SER A 683 24.23 -18.97 -46.69
C SER A 683 22.89 -18.77 -47.42
N GLN A 684 21.80 -19.05 -46.71
CA GLN A 684 20.42 -18.86 -47.20
C GLN A 684 20.16 -17.39 -47.55
N MET A 685 20.60 -16.45 -46.73
CA MET A 685 20.47 -15.02 -46.99
C MET A 685 21.23 -14.59 -48.26
N LYS A 686 22.45 -15.11 -48.51
CA LYS A 686 23.24 -14.83 -49.71
C LYS A 686 22.60 -15.41 -50.95
N ALA A 687 21.99 -16.59 -50.87
CA ALA A 687 21.32 -17.25 -51.99
C ALA A 687 19.96 -16.59 -52.34
N HIS A 688 19.38 -15.78 -51.46
CA HIS A 688 18.09 -15.15 -51.68
C HIS A 688 18.13 -14.09 -52.80
N PRO A 689 17.18 -14.04 -53.75
CA PRO A 689 17.19 -13.14 -54.89
C PRO A 689 17.29 -11.65 -54.48
N CYS A 690 16.69 -11.26 -53.37
CA CYS A 690 16.75 -9.88 -52.86
C CYS A 690 18.14 -9.49 -52.31
N HIS A 691 19.07 -10.40 -52.16
CA HIS A 691 20.44 -10.10 -51.71
C HIS A 691 21.20 -9.19 -52.70
N SER A 692 20.94 -9.36 -53.96
CA SER A 692 21.54 -8.56 -55.09
C SER A 692 20.70 -7.35 -55.45
N CYS A 693 19.66 -7.01 -54.74
CA CYS A 693 18.82 -5.83 -55.02
C CYS A 693 19.58 -4.52 -54.73
N PRO A 694 19.63 -3.56 -55.67
CA PRO A 694 20.28 -2.25 -55.49
C PRO A 694 19.62 -1.47 -54.33
N ASP A 695 18.29 -1.58 -54.16
CA ASP A 695 17.52 -0.88 -53.13
C ASP A 695 17.37 -1.69 -51.84
N ARG A 696 18.20 -2.74 -51.69
CA ARG A 696 18.14 -3.68 -50.55
C ARG A 696 18.09 -3.01 -49.18
N GLU A 697 18.90 -1.99 -48.94
CA GLU A 697 18.96 -1.33 -47.61
C GLU A 697 17.72 -0.44 -47.35
N SER A 698 17.12 0.13 -48.41
CA SER A 698 15.86 0.88 -48.31
C SER A 698 14.71 -0.07 -47.94
N HIS A 699 14.56 -1.17 -48.65
CA HIS A 699 13.57 -2.22 -48.37
C HIS A 699 13.78 -2.80 -46.99
N ALA A 700 15.03 -3.02 -46.55
CA ALA A 700 15.36 -3.53 -45.25
C ALA A 700 14.89 -2.58 -44.12
N ARG A 701 15.07 -1.26 -44.29
CA ARG A 701 14.61 -0.28 -43.28
C ARG A 701 13.09 -0.34 -43.08
N PHE A 702 12.31 -0.45 -44.14
CA PHE A 702 10.86 -0.55 -44.09
C PHE A 702 10.42 -1.89 -43.47
N ALA A 703 11.01 -3.01 -43.93
CA ALA A 703 10.71 -4.33 -43.40
C ALA A 703 11.06 -4.44 -41.89
N GLU A 704 12.25 -3.96 -41.47
CA GLU A 704 12.65 -3.96 -40.05
C GLU A 704 11.71 -3.08 -39.19
N ARG A 705 11.18 -1.98 -39.78
CA ARG A 705 10.22 -1.13 -39.07
C ARG A 705 8.86 -1.82 -38.89
N ALA A 706 8.37 -2.49 -39.91
CA ALA A 706 7.17 -3.32 -39.86
C ALA A 706 7.29 -4.44 -38.82
N MET A 707 8.41 -5.19 -38.83
CA MET A 707 8.67 -6.28 -37.88
C MET A 707 8.76 -5.78 -36.46
N ARG A 708 9.40 -4.64 -36.23
CA ARG A 708 9.49 -4.02 -34.88
C ARG A 708 8.12 -3.61 -34.34
N LEU A 709 7.27 -3.01 -35.18
CA LEU A 709 5.89 -2.66 -34.83
C LEU A 709 5.05 -3.91 -34.54
N ARG A 710 5.19 -4.95 -35.35
CA ARG A 710 4.48 -6.23 -35.15
C ARG A 710 4.82 -6.86 -33.79
N ARG A 711 6.11 -6.99 -33.48
CA ARG A 711 6.57 -7.52 -32.17
C ARG A 711 6.11 -6.68 -30.98
N ARG A 712 6.12 -5.35 -31.14
CA ARG A 712 5.62 -4.46 -30.10
C ARG A 712 4.11 -4.69 -29.85
N SER A 713 3.33 -4.75 -30.93
CA SER A 713 1.90 -5.00 -30.89
C SER A 713 1.59 -6.38 -30.29
N GLU A 714 2.28 -7.45 -30.70
CA GLU A 714 2.14 -8.79 -30.15
C GLU A 714 2.49 -8.85 -28.67
N ARG A 715 3.58 -8.19 -28.24
CA ARG A 715 3.94 -8.09 -26.81
C ARG A 715 2.93 -7.30 -25.99
N GLU A 716 2.38 -6.22 -26.53
CA GLU A 716 1.33 -5.43 -25.88
C GLU A 716 0.04 -6.23 -25.76
N LEU A 717 -0.35 -6.96 -26.81
CA LEU A 717 -1.50 -7.88 -26.79
C LEU A 717 -1.33 -9.05 -25.82
N THR A 718 -0.13 -9.67 -25.81
CA THR A 718 0.17 -10.76 -24.88
C THR A 718 0.17 -10.28 -23.44
N LYS A 719 0.74 -9.09 -23.17
CA LYS A 719 0.69 -8.46 -21.84
C LYS A 719 -0.74 -8.05 -21.46
N ALA A 720 -1.52 -7.54 -22.41
CA ALA A 720 -2.91 -7.23 -22.17
C ALA A 720 -3.70 -8.50 -21.84
N ARG A 721 -3.56 -9.56 -22.63
CA ARG A 721 -4.21 -10.86 -22.39
C ARG A 721 -3.73 -11.54 -21.10
N ALA A 722 -2.44 -11.47 -20.77
CA ALA A 722 -1.90 -12.06 -19.54
C ALA A 722 -2.35 -11.30 -18.28
N LYS A 723 -2.64 -9.99 -18.41
CA LYS A 723 -3.20 -9.17 -17.31
C LYS A 723 -4.72 -9.25 -17.21
N THR A 724 -5.39 -9.82 -18.19
CA THR A 724 -6.85 -9.91 -18.29
C THR A 724 -7.36 -11.27 -17.85
N THR A 725 -7.07 -11.65 -16.61
CA THR A 725 -7.94 -12.62 -15.97
C THR A 725 -9.22 -11.87 -15.61
N SER A 726 -10.35 -12.17 -16.25
CA SER A 726 -11.62 -11.50 -15.92
C SER A 726 -11.97 -11.74 -14.45
N ILE A 727 -12.71 -10.80 -13.85
CA ILE A 727 -13.19 -10.94 -12.48
C ILE A 727 -14.01 -12.22 -12.33
N ALA A 728 -14.84 -12.53 -13.32
CA ALA A 728 -15.57 -13.80 -13.36
C ALA A 728 -14.66 -15.03 -13.37
N THR A 729 -13.54 -14.99 -14.09
CA THR A 729 -12.55 -16.10 -14.06
C THR A 729 -11.90 -16.25 -12.68
N GLN A 730 -11.65 -15.15 -11.98
CA GLN A 730 -11.12 -15.20 -10.60
C GLN A 730 -12.14 -15.80 -9.65
N PHE A 731 -13.41 -15.40 -9.76
CA PHE A 731 -14.50 -15.96 -9.00
C PHE A 731 -14.64 -17.47 -9.24
N GLU A 732 -14.62 -17.93 -10.49
CA GLU A 732 -14.67 -19.36 -10.82
C GLU A 732 -13.52 -20.16 -10.16
N ARG A 733 -12.33 -19.62 -10.13
CA ARG A 733 -11.19 -20.25 -9.44
C ARG A 733 -11.42 -20.35 -7.93
N ILE A 734 -12.00 -19.30 -7.33
CA ILE A 734 -12.36 -19.29 -5.91
C ILE A 734 -13.44 -20.34 -5.63
N VAL A 735 -14.46 -20.45 -6.47
CA VAL A 735 -15.51 -21.47 -6.38
C VAL A 735 -14.91 -22.87 -6.40
N LEU A 736 -13.94 -23.15 -7.27
CA LEU A 736 -13.25 -24.44 -7.33
C LEU A 736 -12.49 -24.78 -6.03
N VAL A 737 -11.84 -23.80 -5.41
CA VAL A 737 -11.17 -24.00 -4.11
C VAL A 737 -12.19 -24.25 -3.01
N LEU A 738 -13.29 -23.50 -2.98
CA LEU A 738 -14.38 -23.70 -2.02
C LEU A 738 -15.07 -25.03 -2.16
N GLU A 739 -15.26 -25.50 -3.39
CA GLU A 739 -15.79 -26.83 -3.70
C GLU A 739 -14.82 -27.94 -3.23
N ALA A 740 -13.52 -27.81 -3.55
CA ALA A 740 -12.49 -28.77 -3.15
C ALA A 740 -12.40 -28.93 -1.61
N LEU A 741 -12.63 -27.84 -0.87
CA LEU A 741 -12.63 -27.84 0.60
C LEU A 741 -14.01 -28.15 1.22
N GLY A 742 -15.06 -28.30 0.39
CA GLY A 742 -16.41 -28.64 0.83
C GLY A 742 -17.20 -27.49 1.47
N TYR A 743 -16.85 -26.23 1.17
CA TYR A 743 -17.63 -25.04 1.52
C TYR A 743 -18.81 -24.83 0.56
N LEU A 744 -18.62 -25.25 -0.68
CA LEU A 744 -19.68 -25.35 -1.67
C LEU A 744 -19.90 -26.84 -2.03
N GLY A 745 -21.11 -27.18 -2.38
CA GLY A 745 -21.47 -28.53 -2.84
C GLY A 745 -20.92 -28.81 -4.25
N THR A 746 -21.02 -30.06 -4.70
CA THR A 746 -20.53 -30.48 -6.00
C THR A 746 -21.22 -29.67 -7.12
N GLY A 747 -20.41 -29.08 -8.00
CA GLY A 747 -20.86 -28.13 -9.03
C GLY A 747 -20.82 -26.66 -8.58
N GLY A 748 -20.55 -26.37 -7.32
CA GLY A 748 -20.36 -25.00 -6.82
C GLY A 748 -21.63 -24.15 -6.68
N ASP A 749 -22.84 -24.79 -6.73
CA ASP A 749 -24.13 -24.07 -6.77
C ASP A 749 -24.83 -23.98 -5.41
N THR A 750 -24.40 -24.76 -4.44
CA THR A 750 -25.06 -24.86 -3.13
C THR A 750 -24.08 -24.58 -2.00
N VAL A 751 -24.53 -23.82 -1.00
CA VAL A 751 -23.75 -23.54 0.19
C VAL A 751 -23.94 -24.65 1.24
N THR A 752 -22.84 -25.23 1.69
CA THR A 752 -22.83 -26.27 2.74
C THR A 752 -22.89 -25.66 4.13
N ASP A 753 -22.96 -26.51 5.19
CA ASP A 753 -22.85 -26.02 6.57
C ASP A 753 -21.51 -25.32 6.84
N ALA A 754 -20.41 -25.85 6.30
CA ALA A 754 -19.11 -25.17 6.34
C ALA A 754 -19.14 -23.83 5.61
N GLY A 755 -19.82 -23.75 4.48
CA GLY A 755 -20.05 -22.51 3.77
C GLY A 755 -20.84 -21.50 4.59
N ARG A 756 -21.91 -21.95 5.27
CA ARG A 756 -22.69 -21.08 6.19
C ARG A 756 -21.85 -20.52 7.35
N MET A 757 -20.94 -21.29 7.89
CA MET A 757 -19.99 -20.80 8.90
C MET A 757 -19.06 -19.72 8.32
N LEU A 758 -18.52 -19.91 7.12
CA LEU A 758 -17.65 -18.93 6.46
C LEU A 758 -18.38 -17.60 6.19
N LEU A 759 -19.69 -17.60 5.95
CA LEU A 759 -20.50 -16.39 5.78
C LEU A 759 -20.42 -15.43 6.98
N GLY A 760 -20.20 -15.96 8.18
CA GLY A 760 -20.07 -15.17 9.41
C GLY A 760 -18.68 -14.56 9.64
N ILE A 761 -17.66 -14.87 8.82
CA ILE A 761 -16.27 -14.51 9.03
C ILE A 761 -15.83 -13.50 7.97
N TYR A 762 -15.53 -12.28 8.40
CA TYR A 762 -15.12 -11.15 7.53
C TYR A 762 -13.66 -10.76 7.84
N SER A 763 -12.73 -11.63 7.48
CA SER A 763 -11.29 -11.45 7.71
C SER A 763 -10.55 -11.61 6.38
N GLU A 764 -9.38 -11.04 6.25
CA GLU A 764 -8.50 -11.28 5.09
C GLU A 764 -8.09 -12.76 4.96
N LEU A 765 -8.06 -13.46 6.11
CA LEU A 765 -7.80 -14.89 6.20
C LEU A 765 -9.08 -15.68 6.58
N ASP A 766 -10.22 -15.28 6.01
CA ASP A 766 -11.55 -15.85 6.25
C ASP A 766 -11.57 -17.38 6.10
N LEU A 767 -11.12 -17.89 4.96
CA LEU A 767 -11.08 -19.33 4.68
C LEU A 767 -10.14 -20.08 5.61
N VAL A 768 -8.98 -19.51 5.95
CA VAL A 768 -8.02 -20.11 6.89
C VAL A 768 -8.65 -20.22 8.29
N THR A 769 -9.35 -19.17 8.72
CA THR A 769 -10.05 -19.14 10.00
C THR A 769 -11.15 -20.18 10.06
N ALA A 770 -12.00 -20.23 9.02
CA ALA A 770 -13.08 -21.20 8.92
C ALA A 770 -12.57 -22.65 8.89
N GLU A 771 -11.51 -22.91 8.15
CA GLU A 771 -10.90 -24.23 8.08
C GLU A 771 -10.24 -24.64 9.40
N ALA A 772 -9.61 -23.68 10.11
CA ALA A 772 -9.06 -23.91 11.44
C ALA A 772 -10.16 -24.29 12.45
N ILE A 773 -11.31 -23.60 12.44
CA ILE A 773 -12.47 -23.94 13.26
C ILE A 773 -12.94 -25.36 12.95
N ARG A 774 -13.10 -25.69 11.68
CA ARG A 774 -13.59 -27.01 11.24
C ARG A 774 -12.69 -28.16 11.65
N ARG A 775 -11.37 -27.88 11.75
CA ARG A 775 -10.37 -28.88 12.19
C ARG A 775 -10.14 -28.88 13.71
N GLY A 776 -10.86 -28.09 14.46
CA GLY A 776 -10.72 -28.04 15.92
C GLY A 776 -9.41 -27.41 16.41
N VAL A 777 -8.75 -26.56 15.61
CA VAL A 777 -7.45 -25.93 15.97
C VAL A 777 -7.58 -25.09 17.23
N PHE A 778 -8.77 -24.53 17.51
CA PHE A 778 -9.03 -23.66 18.65
C PHE A 778 -9.61 -24.41 19.85
N ASP A 779 -9.84 -25.72 19.75
CA ASP A 779 -10.46 -26.52 20.81
C ASP A 779 -9.55 -26.66 22.03
N GLY A 780 -10.13 -26.47 23.21
CA GLY A 780 -9.41 -26.61 24.48
C GLY A 780 -8.42 -25.49 24.81
N LEU A 781 -8.42 -24.41 24.04
CA LEU A 781 -7.74 -23.17 24.38
C LEU A 781 -8.56 -22.39 25.40
N ASP A 782 -7.90 -21.82 26.41
CA ASP A 782 -8.50 -20.84 27.30
C ASP A 782 -8.56 -19.44 26.69
N CYS A 783 -9.19 -18.50 27.39
CA CYS A 783 -9.37 -17.13 26.91
C CYS A 783 -8.05 -16.45 26.49
N PRO A 784 -6.96 -16.38 27.31
CA PRO A 784 -5.70 -15.79 26.90
C PRO A 784 -5.02 -16.52 25.72
N GLN A 785 -5.07 -17.84 25.70
CA GLN A 785 -4.50 -18.67 24.65
C GLN A 785 -5.21 -18.41 23.31
N LEU A 786 -6.55 -18.40 23.33
CA LEU A 786 -7.33 -18.12 22.13
C LEU A 786 -7.07 -16.69 21.60
N ALA A 787 -7.01 -15.70 22.49
CA ALA A 787 -6.68 -14.32 22.12
C ALA A 787 -5.31 -14.21 21.43
N ALA A 788 -4.31 -14.95 21.94
CA ALA A 788 -2.98 -15.00 21.33
C ALA A 788 -3.00 -15.62 19.93
N VAL A 789 -3.71 -16.76 19.74
CA VAL A 789 -3.79 -17.44 18.45
C VAL A 789 -4.59 -16.63 17.45
N LEU A 790 -5.73 -16.05 17.80
CA LEU A 790 -6.52 -15.19 16.94
C LEU A 790 -5.74 -13.94 16.49
N SER A 791 -4.87 -13.42 17.37
CA SER A 791 -4.02 -12.28 17.03
C SER A 791 -3.10 -12.56 15.85
N THR A 792 -2.69 -13.80 15.61
CA THR A 792 -1.81 -14.17 14.49
C THR A 792 -2.51 -14.06 13.14
N ILE A 793 -3.85 -14.15 13.14
CA ILE A 793 -4.70 -14.02 11.95
C ILE A 793 -4.89 -12.55 11.57
N VAL A 794 -5.05 -11.66 12.55
CA VAL A 794 -5.38 -10.25 12.30
C VAL A 794 -4.16 -9.33 12.27
N HIS A 795 -3.02 -9.78 12.84
CA HIS A 795 -1.81 -8.97 12.93
C HIS A 795 -0.97 -9.05 11.64
N GLU A 796 -0.34 -7.93 11.31
CA GLU A 796 0.69 -7.80 10.28
C GLU A 796 1.82 -6.89 10.79
N SER A 797 3.03 -7.45 10.85
CA SER A 797 4.24 -6.72 11.23
C SER A 797 4.73 -5.84 10.10
N ARG A 798 5.22 -4.65 10.44
CA ARG A 798 5.86 -3.77 9.45
C ARG A 798 7.22 -4.34 9.04
N PRO A 799 7.71 -4.03 7.82
CA PRO A 799 9.01 -4.51 7.35
C PRO A 799 10.21 -4.15 8.25
N GLY A 800 10.06 -3.17 9.16
CA GLY A 800 11.08 -2.77 10.13
C GLY A 800 11.04 -3.54 11.46
N ASP A 801 9.91 -4.15 11.80
CA ASP A 801 9.69 -4.82 13.10
C ASP A 801 10.22 -6.27 13.12
N ARG A 802 10.69 -6.79 11.96
CA ARG A 802 11.14 -8.19 11.79
C ARG A 802 12.42 -8.57 12.54
N GLY A 803 12.93 -7.70 13.39
CA GLY A 803 14.16 -7.93 14.16
C GLY A 803 13.97 -8.58 15.53
N HIS A 804 12.75 -8.67 16.06
CA HIS A 804 12.43 -9.29 17.33
C HIS A 804 12.01 -10.74 17.12
N LEU A 805 12.60 -11.65 17.91
CA LEU A 805 12.20 -13.07 17.98
C LEU A 805 10.93 -13.16 18.82
N HIS A 806 9.77 -12.99 18.16
CA HIS A 806 8.49 -13.26 18.81
C HIS A 806 8.29 -14.76 18.99
N ARG A 807 7.63 -15.13 20.09
CA ARG A 807 7.27 -16.51 20.42
C ARG A 807 5.79 -16.57 20.80
N MET A 808 5.21 -17.74 20.70
CA MET A 808 3.91 -17.98 21.31
C MET A 808 4.07 -18.06 22.84
N PRO A 809 3.08 -17.56 23.61
CA PRO A 809 3.20 -17.40 25.07
C PRO A 809 3.33 -18.71 25.84
N ASP A 810 2.77 -19.81 25.34
CA ASP A 810 2.83 -21.14 25.97
C ASP A 810 2.75 -22.28 24.94
N GLY A 811 2.97 -23.51 25.39
CA GLY A 811 3.02 -24.69 24.50
C GLY A 811 1.68 -25.06 23.86
N LYS A 812 0.51 -24.72 24.46
CA LYS A 812 -0.79 -24.96 23.81
C LYS A 812 -1.04 -23.97 22.69
N SER A 813 -0.75 -22.70 22.92
CA SER A 813 -0.84 -21.66 21.90
C SER A 813 0.14 -21.92 20.74
N GLU A 814 1.36 -22.42 21.03
CA GLU A 814 2.36 -22.79 20.02
C GLU A 814 1.88 -23.98 19.17
N ALA A 815 1.28 -24.99 19.80
CA ALA A 815 0.71 -26.15 19.09
C ALA A 815 -0.45 -25.73 18.16
N ALA A 816 -1.35 -24.89 18.65
CA ALA A 816 -2.47 -24.36 17.86
C ALA A 816 -1.97 -23.50 16.67
N GLU A 817 -1.00 -22.63 16.91
CA GLU A 817 -0.39 -21.80 15.84
C GLU A 817 0.30 -22.67 14.78
N SER A 818 1.00 -23.72 15.20
CA SER A 818 1.63 -24.67 14.27
C SER A 818 0.61 -25.39 13.38
N GLN A 819 -0.54 -25.80 13.96
CA GLN A 819 -1.65 -26.37 13.20
C GLN A 819 -2.27 -25.34 12.25
N LEU A 820 -2.46 -24.12 12.69
CA LEU A 820 -2.98 -23.03 11.87
C LEU A 820 -2.06 -22.73 10.67
N ARG A 821 -0.73 -22.78 10.87
CA ARG A 821 0.25 -22.68 9.76
C ARG A 821 0.14 -23.83 8.76
N ALA A 822 -0.11 -25.03 9.26
CA ALA A 822 -0.32 -26.19 8.39
C ALA A 822 -1.58 -25.99 7.52
N VAL A 823 -2.68 -25.56 8.11
CA VAL A 823 -3.92 -25.20 7.39
C VAL A 823 -3.64 -24.13 6.33
N ARG A 824 -2.93 -23.06 6.70
CA ARG A 824 -2.57 -21.99 5.76
C ARG A 824 -1.71 -22.51 4.59
N ALA A 825 -0.77 -23.41 4.87
CA ALA A 825 0.09 -23.99 3.84
C ALA A 825 -0.70 -24.86 2.86
N GLU A 826 -1.63 -25.68 3.35
CA GLU A 826 -2.49 -26.52 2.50
C GLU A 826 -3.40 -25.70 1.61
N ILE A 827 -4.08 -24.70 2.16
CA ILE A 827 -4.88 -23.74 1.35
C ILE A 827 -3.98 -23.06 0.31
N GLY A 828 -2.77 -22.68 0.68
CA GLY A 828 -1.80 -22.06 -0.23
C GLY A 828 -1.31 -22.98 -1.36
N LEU A 829 -1.43 -24.28 -1.24
CA LEU A 829 -1.21 -25.23 -2.34
C LEU A 829 -2.38 -25.15 -3.33
N LEU A 830 -3.62 -25.24 -2.84
CA LEU A 830 -4.82 -25.14 -3.67
C LEU A 830 -4.90 -23.78 -4.38
N GLU A 831 -4.58 -22.68 -3.71
CA GLU A 831 -4.52 -21.35 -4.30
C GLU A 831 -3.55 -21.29 -5.49
N ARG A 832 -2.37 -21.92 -5.37
CA ARG A 832 -1.38 -21.99 -6.45
C ARG A 832 -1.86 -22.84 -7.63
N ASP A 833 -2.46 -23.98 -7.36
CA ASP A 833 -2.99 -24.88 -8.38
C ASP A 833 -4.08 -24.21 -9.21
N HIS A 834 -4.92 -23.39 -8.54
CA HIS A 834 -5.99 -22.61 -9.18
C HIS A 834 -5.55 -21.20 -9.61
N ARG A 835 -4.27 -20.82 -9.46
CA ARG A 835 -3.71 -19.50 -9.85
C ARG A 835 -4.43 -18.33 -9.18
N ILE A 836 -4.76 -18.47 -7.91
CA ILE A 836 -5.26 -17.42 -7.04
C ILE A 836 -4.06 -16.72 -6.38
N GLU A 837 -4.10 -15.39 -6.29
CA GLU A 837 -3.08 -14.65 -5.56
C GLU A 837 -3.15 -15.03 -4.08
N ARG A 838 -2.01 -15.38 -3.52
CA ARG A 838 -1.88 -15.81 -2.12
C ARG A 838 -2.09 -14.63 -1.18
N PRO A 839 -3.07 -14.69 -0.23
CA PRO A 839 -3.13 -13.74 0.86
C PRO A 839 -1.86 -13.81 1.73
N ARG A 840 -1.72 -12.86 2.64
CA ARG A 840 -0.57 -12.80 3.56
C ARG A 840 -0.41 -14.07 4.41
N ASP A 841 0.77 -14.24 4.98
CA ASP A 841 1.03 -15.29 5.97
C ASP A 841 0.61 -14.86 7.38
N LEU A 842 0.52 -15.84 8.30
CA LEU A 842 0.27 -15.62 9.72
C LEU A 842 1.44 -14.88 10.38
N ASP A 843 1.13 -14.02 11.36
CA ASP A 843 2.13 -13.19 12.04
C ASP A 843 1.95 -13.23 13.56
N ILE A 844 2.96 -13.74 14.27
CA ILE A 844 2.94 -13.92 15.73
C ILE A 844 3.35 -12.66 16.50
N GLY A 845 3.64 -11.54 15.81
CA GLY A 845 4.21 -10.35 16.43
C GLY A 845 3.34 -9.64 17.47
N PHE A 846 2.08 -10.06 17.64
CA PHE A 846 1.17 -9.53 18.67
C PHE A 846 0.68 -10.59 19.68
N ALA A 847 1.14 -11.83 19.57
CA ALA A 847 0.61 -12.95 20.36
C ALA A 847 0.86 -12.78 21.88
N GLU A 848 2.07 -12.40 22.28
CA GLU A 848 2.45 -12.19 23.68
C GLU A 848 1.65 -11.04 24.31
N ALA A 849 1.53 -9.90 23.61
CA ALA A 849 0.76 -8.75 24.10
C ALA A 849 -0.74 -9.06 24.20
N SER A 850 -1.30 -9.79 23.22
CA SER A 850 -2.70 -10.22 23.22
C SER A 850 -2.99 -11.17 24.38
N TYR A 851 -2.12 -12.15 24.62
CA TYR A 851 -2.22 -13.07 25.75
C TYR A 851 -2.19 -12.32 27.08
N ALA A 852 -1.17 -11.51 27.31
CA ALA A 852 -0.98 -10.78 28.56
C ALA A 852 -2.16 -9.83 28.84
N TRP A 853 -2.67 -9.14 27.82
CA TRP A 853 -3.84 -8.28 27.98
C TRP A 853 -5.09 -9.08 28.33
N ALA A 854 -5.38 -10.17 27.63
CA ALA A 854 -6.51 -11.04 27.94
C ALA A 854 -6.40 -11.68 29.35
N ALA A 855 -5.18 -11.92 29.83
CA ALA A 855 -4.90 -12.38 31.21
C ALA A 855 -4.98 -11.27 32.26
N GLY A 856 -5.28 -10.00 31.91
CA GLY A 856 -5.45 -8.92 32.86
C GLY A 856 -4.25 -8.03 33.14
N ALA A 857 -3.16 -8.15 32.34
CA ALA A 857 -1.97 -7.30 32.50
C ALA A 857 -2.27 -5.81 32.24
N GLY A 858 -1.52 -4.91 32.87
CA GLY A 858 -1.61 -3.45 32.67
C GLY A 858 -1.11 -2.98 31.32
N LEU A 859 -1.53 -1.79 30.94
CA LEU A 859 -1.17 -1.20 29.63
C LEU A 859 0.34 -0.99 29.47
N ASP A 860 1.02 -0.57 30.50
CA ASP A 860 2.47 -0.33 30.54
C ASP A 860 3.28 -1.62 30.33
N THR A 861 2.73 -2.77 30.72
CA THR A 861 3.36 -4.10 30.57
C THR A 861 3.25 -4.62 29.15
N VAL A 862 2.16 -4.29 28.42
CA VAL A 862 1.85 -4.87 27.10
C VAL A 862 2.29 -3.98 25.93
N LEU A 863 2.62 -2.72 26.15
CA LEU A 863 2.97 -1.80 25.07
C LEU A 863 4.36 -2.09 24.47
N ASP A 864 5.33 -2.48 25.29
CA ASP A 864 6.74 -2.65 24.87
C ASP A 864 7.18 -1.49 23.95
N ASP A 865 7.52 -1.79 22.69
CA ASP A 865 7.87 -0.79 21.67
C ASP A 865 6.65 -0.33 20.82
N MET A 866 5.43 -0.76 21.16
CA MET A 866 4.21 -0.47 20.39
C MET A 866 3.53 0.83 20.89
N SER A 867 2.96 1.62 19.95
CA SER A 867 2.14 2.76 20.34
C SER A 867 0.79 2.32 20.94
N ALA A 868 0.28 3.06 21.93
CA ALA A 868 -1.01 2.76 22.58
C ALA A 868 -2.18 2.69 21.57
N GLY A 869 -2.21 3.57 20.57
CA GLY A 869 -3.25 3.53 19.52
C GLY A 869 -3.14 2.31 18.59
N ASP A 870 -1.93 1.81 18.30
CA ASP A 870 -1.76 0.57 17.53
C ASP A 870 -2.21 -0.64 18.39
N PHE A 871 -1.89 -0.62 19.66
CA PHE A 871 -2.33 -1.65 20.61
C PHE A 871 -3.87 -1.73 20.66
N VAL A 872 -4.55 -0.62 20.94
CA VAL A 872 -6.03 -0.57 20.97
C VAL A 872 -6.65 -1.05 19.66
N ARG A 873 -6.11 -0.61 18.51
CA ARG A 873 -6.60 -1.06 17.20
C ARG A 873 -6.48 -2.57 17.02
N ARG A 874 -5.34 -3.17 17.41
CA ARG A 874 -5.10 -4.61 17.28
C ARG A 874 -5.97 -5.40 18.22
N VAL A 875 -6.13 -4.95 19.47
CA VAL A 875 -7.06 -5.56 20.43
C VAL A 875 -8.48 -5.57 19.86
N ARG A 876 -8.96 -4.45 19.32
CA ARG A 876 -10.29 -4.38 18.70
C ARG A 876 -10.43 -5.34 17.52
N GLN A 877 -9.40 -5.52 16.69
CA GLN A 877 -9.42 -6.49 15.59
C GLN A 877 -9.52 -7.94 16.12
N VAL A 878 -8.85 -8.27 17.22
CA VAL A 878 -8.98 -9.59 17.85
C VAL A 878 -10.39 -9.78 18.42
N CYS A 879 -10.95 -8.77 19.09
CA CYS A 879 -12.33 -8.79 19.61
C CYS A 879 -13.34 -8.95 18.46
N ASP A 880 -13.17 -8.22 17.35
CA ASP A 880 -14.04 -8.32 16.18
C ASP A 880 -14.03 -9.74 15.59
N LEU A 881 -12.84 -10.33 15.42
CA LEU A 881 -12.72 -11.70 14.90
C LEU A 881 -13.32 -12.72 15.89
N ALA A 882 -13.06 -12.60 17.19
CA ALA A 882 -13.65 -13.47 18.22
C ALA A 882 -15.18 -13.35 18.22
N GLY A 883 -15.71 -12.12 18.14
CA GLY A 883 -17.16 -11.88 18.02
C GLY A 883 -17.78 -12.51 16.78
N GLN A 884 -17.11 -12.40 15.61
CA GLN A 884 -17.55 -13.04 14.38
C GLN A 884 -17.58 -14.57 14.52
N ILE A 885 -16.54 -15.18 15.08
CA ILE A 885 -16.47 -16.63 15.33
C ILE A 885 -17.61 -17.06 16.28
N ALA A 886 -17.85 -16.31 17.38
CA ALA A 886 -18.92 -16.64 18.32
C ALA A 886 -20.32 -16.69 17.67
N HIS A 887 -20.54 -15.94 16.60
CA HIS A 887 -21.82 -15.88 15.84
C HIS A 887 -21.83 -16.71 14.56
N ALA A 888 -20.73 -17.36 14.20
CA ALA A 888 -20.60 -18.12 12.95
C ALA A 888 -21.21 -19.54 13.00
N GLY A 889 -21.95 -19.88 14.03
CA GLY A 889 -22.56 -21.22 14.19
C GLY A 889 -21.56 -22.30 14.61
N VAL A 890 -20.54 -21.93 15.37
CA VAL A 890 -19.54 -22.85 15.93
C VAL A 890 -20.06 -23.56 17.18
N GLY A 891 -19.34 -24.60 17.65
CA GLY A 891 -19.69 -25.30 18.88
C GLY A 891 -19.74 -24.37 20.10
N GLU A 892 -20.68 -24.62 21.07
CA GLU A 892 -20.96 -23.73 22.19
C GLU A 892 -19.71 -23.45 23.04
N ASN A 893 -18.81 -24.42 23.20
CA ASN A 893 -17.56 -24.22 23.95
C ASN A 893 -16.68 -23.15 23.35
N LEU A 894 -16.45 -23.21 22.03
CA LEU A 894 -15.65 -22.21 21.32
C LEU A 894 -16.36 -20.85 21.31
N ALA A 895 -17.67 -20.82 21.07
CA ALA A 895 -18.46 -19.59 21.12
C ALA A 895 -18.38 -18.93 22.49
N HIS A 896 -18.44 -19.73 23.59
CA HIS A 896 -18.27 -19.23 24.94
C HIS A 896 -16.89 -18.65 25.20
N THR A 897 -15.80 -19.35 24.78
CA THR A 897 -14.44 -18.86 24.95
C THR A 897 -14.21 -17.58 24.10
N CYS A 898 -14.79 -17.48 22.90
CA CYS A 898 -14.74 -16.26 22.10
C CYS A 898 -15.42 -15.08 22.79
N ARG A 899 -16.59 -15.28 23.42
CA ARG A 899 -17.25 -14.24 24.24
C ARG A 899 -16.37 -13.81 25.41
N GLN A 900 -15.75 -14.76 26.11
CA GLN A 900 -14.79 -14.45 27.18
C GLN A 900 -13.59 -13.62 26.66
N VAL A 901 -13.07 -13.90 25.45
CA VAL A 901 -12.01 -13.09 24.84
C VAL A 901 -12.49 -11.66 24.64
N VAL A 902 -13.69 -11.48 24.10
CA VAL A 902 -14.26 -10.13 23.88
C VAL A 902 -14.38 -9.39 25.20
N ASP A 903 -14.97 -10.03 26.22
CA ASP A 903 -15.19 -9.42 27.55
C ASP A 903 -13.86 -9.06 28.24
N ALA A 904 -12.89 -9.99 28.24
CA ALA A 904 -11.59 -9.78 28.86
C ALA A 904 -10.75 -8.71 28.21
N MET A 905 -10.84 -8.59 26.88
CA MET A 905 -10.04 -7.62 26.11
C MET A 905 -10.68 -6.24 26.01
N GLN A 906 -12.01 -6.12 26.13
CA GLN A 906 -12.75 -4.85 26.13
C GLN A 906 -12.71 -4.20 27.52
N ARG A 907 -11.58 -3.58 27.87
CA ARG A 907 -11.40 -2.90 29.16
C ARG A 907 -10.46 -1.70 29.02
N GLY A 908 -10.50 -0.77 29.96
CA GLY A 908 -9.64 0.40 30.01
C GLY A 908 -9.66 1.20 28.70
N VAL A 909 -8.51 1.57 28.22
CA VAL A 909 -8.35 2.38 26.98
C VAL A 909 -9.01 1.80 25.73
N VAL A 910 -9.38 0.53 25.73
CA VAL A 910 -10.05 -0.11 24.58
C VAL A 910 -11.53 0.28 24.50
N THR A 911 -12.18 0.54 25.64
CA THR A 911 -13.62 0.87 25.74
C THR A 911 -13.91 2.36 25.75
N MET A 912 -12.92 3.23 25.95
CA MET A 912 -13.11 4.68 26.18
C MET A 912 -13.87 5.45 25.08
N ASP A 913 -13.99 4.89 23.88
CA ASP A 913 -14.81 5.49 22.80
C ASP A 913 -16.29 5.07 22.87
N ARG A 914 -16.67 4.18 23.77
CA ARG A 914 -18.04 3.64 23.85
C ARG A 914 -18.90 4.30 24.92
N GLU A 915 -18.28 5.02 25.85
CA GLU A 915 -19.02 5.62 27.01
C GLU A 915 -19.53 7.07 26.75
N GLU A 916 -19.24 7.64 25.55
CA GLU A 916 -19.66 9.00 25.20
C GLU A 916 -20.72 9.07 24.09
N ASP A 917 -21.35 7.94 23.69
CA ASP A 917 -22.47 7.93 22.73
C ASP A 917 -23.81 7.66 23.44
#